data_8c7f60e55123887ad0125b423422f291
#
_entry.id   8c7f60e55123887ad0125b423422f291
#
_cell.length_a   1.000
_cell.length_b   1.000
_cell.length_c   1.000
_cell.angle_alpha   90.00
_cell.angle_beta   90.00
_cell.angle_gamma   90.00
#
_symmetry.space_group_name_H-M   'P 1'
#
loop_
_entity.id
_entity.type
_entity.pdbx_description
1 polymer ?
#
loop_
_entity_poly.entity_id
_entity_poly.type
_entity_poly.pdbx_seq_one_letter_code
_entity_poly.pdbx_strand_id
1 'polypeptide(L)'
;MKRTLFILLVFIVVNCKAQTEGNKFNLGFEQQSESNELSDGWFQWGDYSLSIDTISKSGHKSGKITSAKSGKFGSIAYTIPAYYEGKTIELEAYMKIADVRNGFAGLLFRIDGYGDILEFDNMAKKNISGTKNWEKYSVKLNYPKNAEKIIFGGILTGDGEAWFDDFAIYIDGENILTLKESEEKSLKISDNIELNIGSEISDIELTQDKIENLKTLGLIWGFLKYYHPNIAKGEYNWDYELFKMLPKVLNSENVLQRDRMLYEWIKSYGELEEANNTTTKSANILIEPDLDWINNSMFSDSLTSILLEVKKSNKTKKHHYIGLHSGIGNPDFKNENKYSTMSYPNAGYRLLALYRYWNIIQYYFPYKNLIEEDWKDVLEEFIPKMIYANNYVEYTLEILELVGRIHDTHANIWGWSPLLNHFGTRYANVELTFIEDKAVVTSFFDNHPEKKTDLEIGDIILTINNKSVHEIINERLKYTPASNYSTKLRDIAPNLLRTNDSSINVEYIRNDKAENLILKTYSSTEINMYNYQTPDTCFKLIDKKIAYIDNGTLQRKYLPELWKKTKNTKGLIIDLRNYPSDFPIYVLSSYLMPQSTPFVKFSKGSIERPGLFTYSSTNSVGKKNKKHYKGKIVIIINEITQSSSEFHAMAYIVHPNATVIGSTTAGADGDVSEFYLPGGLRTMISGIGIYYPDGTETQRVGIVPDIEIKPTIQGIKEGRDELLEKAIALINEK
;
A
#
# COMPACT_ATOMS: atom_id res chain seq x y z
N MET A 1 -8.96 -98.59 -7.26
CA MET A 1 -8.39 -97.37 -6.72
C MET A 1 -8.39 -96.30 -7.84
N LYS A 2 -9.41 -95.43 -7.83
CA LYS A 2 -9.61 -94.37 -8.77
C LYS A 2 -9.13 -93.03 -8.11
N ARG A 3 -8.10 -92.39 -8.62
CA ARG A 3 -7.72 -91.06 -8.17
C ARG A 3 -8.48 -89.99 -9.01
N THR A 4 -9.31 -89.27 -8.32
CA THR A 4 -10.07 -88.15 -8.85
C THR A 4 -9.18 -86.88 -8.75
N LEU A 5 -8.88 -86.24 -9.89
CA LEU A 5 -8.13 -85.04 -9.99
C LEU A 5 -9.11 -83.87 -9.84
N PHE A 6 -8.98 -83.07 -8.79
CA PHE A 6 -9.73 -81.84 -8.62
C PHE A 6 -8.96 -80.70 -9.27
N ILE A 7 -9.50 -80.16 -10.36
CA ILE A 7 -8.98 -78.93 -11.02
C ILE A 7 -9.64 -77.75 -10.34
N LEU A 8 -8.85 -76.97 -9.59
CA LEU A 8 -9.27 -75.71 -8.96
C LEU A 8 -9.14 -74.60 -10.04
N LEU A 9 -10.27 -74.13 -10.59
CA LEU A 9 -10.32 -72.94 -11.46
C LEU A 9 -10.25 -71.67 -10.56
N VAL A 10 -9.11 -71.04 -10.54
CA VAL A 10 -8.94 -69.71 -9.92
C VAL A 10 -9.45 -68.67 -10.92
N PHE A 11 -10.62 -68.10 -10.67
CA PHE A 11 -11.08 -66.87 -11.33
C PHE A 11 -10.28 -65.69 -10.82
N ILE A 12 -9.32 -65.23 -11.58
CA ILE A 12 -8.69 -63.91 -11.37
C ILE A 12 -9.71 -62.88 -11.87
N VAL A 13 -10.45 -62.29 -10.97
CA VAL A 13 -11.22 -61.07 -11.24
C VAL A 13 -10.22 -59.93 -11.34
N VAL A 14 -9.81 -59.60 -12.56
CA VAL A 14 -9.12 -58.36 -12.85
C VAL A 14 -10.15 -57.24 -12.64
N ASN A 15 -10.13 -56.62 -11.47
CA ASN A 15 -10.79 -55.34 -11.26
C ASN A 15 -10.04 -54.28 -12.05
N CYS A 16 -10.39 -54.08 -13.33
CA CYS A 16 -10.14 -52.84 -14.04
C CYS A 16 -10.94 -51.76 -13.28
N LYS A 17 -10.31 -51.10 -12.31
CA LYS A 17 -10.71 -49.74 -11.94
C LYS A 17 -10.45 -48.90 -13.18
N ALA A 18 -11.46 -48.63 -13.98
CA ALA A 18 -11.46 -47.46 -14.84
C ALA A 18 -11.23 -46.26 -13.88
N GLN A 19 -10.03 -45.75 -13.84
CA GLN A 19 -9.79 -44.39 -13.41
C GLN A 19 -10.64 -43.55 -14.35
N THR A 20 -11.80 -43.10 -13.89
CA THR A 20 -12.40 -41.88 -14.44
C THR A 20 -11.32 -40.84 -14.29
N GLU A 21 -10.70 -40.43 -15.39
CA GLU A 21 -9.95 -39.18 -15.46
C GLU A 21 -10.93 -38.10 -14.98
N GLY A 22 -10.85 -37.74 -13.71
CA GLY A 22 -11.58 -36.61 -13.16
C GLY A 22 -11.17 -35.39 -13.99
N ASN A 23 -12.14 -34.61 -14.44
CA ASN A 23 -11.89 -33.37 -15.17
C ASN A 23 -10.82 -32.58 -14.42
N LYS A 24 -9.67 -32.36 -15.07
CA LYS A 24 -8.50 -31.68 -14.51
C LYS A 24 -8.86 -30.29 -13.95
N PHE A 25 -9.88 -29.65 -14.53
CA PHE A 25 -10.41 -28.36 -14.12
C PHE A 25 -11.94 -28.39 -14.15
N ASN A 26 -12.60 -27.70 -13.23
CA ASN A 26 -14.07 -27.61 -13.12
C ASN A 26 -14.67 -26.53 -14.05
N LEU A 27 -14.46 -26.67 -15.37
CA LEU A 27 -14.78 -25.64 -16.37
C LEU A 27 -16.29 -25.50 -16.67
N GLY A 28 -17.11 -26.48 -16.28
CA GLY A 28 -18.57 -26.48 -16.45
C GLY A 28 -19.35 -26.40 -15.14
N PHE A 29 -18.74 -25.98 -14.02
CA PHE A 29 -19.36 -25.81 -12.70
C PHE A 29 -19.92 -27.07 -12.02
N GLU A 30 -19.73 -28.24 -12.57
CA GLU A 30 -20.41 -29.48 -12.11
C GLU A 30 -19.93 -30.00 -10.74
N GLN A 31 -18.67 -29.69 -10.36
CA GLN A 31 -18.10 -30.10 -9.09
C GLN A 31 -18.33 -29.01 -8.03
N GLN A 32 -18.97 -29.39 -6.92
CA GLN A 32 -19.24 -28.49 -5.80
C GLN A 32 -19.24 -29.29 -4.49
N SER A 33 -18.31 -28.95 -3.61
CA SER A 33 -18.22 -29.49 -2.26
C SER A 33 -19.34 -28.93 -1.36
N GLU A 34 -19.84 -29.69 -0.41
CA GLU A 34 -20.91 -29.26 0.49
C GLU A 34 -20.58 -28.02 1.33
N SER A 35 -19.32 -27.71 1.52
CA SER A 35 -18.84 -26.54 2.27
C SER A 35 -18.76 -25.26 1.45
N ASN A 36 -18.94 -25.30 0.13
CA ASN A 36 -18.69 -24.17 -0.77
C ASN A 36 -19.98 -23.59 -1.34
N GLU A 37 -20.15 -22.27 -1.26
CA GLU A 37 -21.27 -21.54 -1.86
C GLU A 37 -21.21 -21.54 -3.40
N LEU A 38 -19.98 -21.53 -3.97
CA LEU A 38 -19.71 -21.64 -5.40
C LEU A 38 -19.15 -23.00 -5.76
N SER A 39 -19.14 -23.36 -7.04
CA SER A 39 -18.49 -24.57 -7.52
C SER A 39 -16.98 -24.56 -7.25
N ASP A 40 -16.40 -25.75 -7.04
CA ASP A 40 -15.01 -25.90 -6.63
C ASP A 40 -14.03 -25.24 -7.58
N GLY A 41 -13.14 -24.41 -7.04
CA GLY A 41 -12.14 -23.63 -7.78
C GLY A 41 -12.64 -22.27 -8.29
N TRP A 42 -13.94 -22.01 -8.29
CA TRP A 42 -14.51 -20.72 -8.69
C TRP A 42 -14.58 -19.76 -7.50
N PHE A 43 -14.33 -18.48 -7.76
CA PHE A 43 -14.34 -17.42 -6.74
C PHE A 43 -14.96 -16.12 -7.25
N GLN A 44 -15.31 -15.26 -6.31
CA GLN A 44 -15.97 -14.00 -6.56
C GLN A 44 -14.98 -12.82 -6.64
N TRP A 45 -15.18 -11.95 -7.66
CA TRP A 45 -14.67 -10.58 -7.68
C TRP A 45 -15.82 -9.59 -7.81
N GLY A 46 -15.66 -8.41 -7.18
CA GLY A 46 -16.66 -7.34 -7.22
C GLY A 46 -17.80 -7.54 -6.22
N ASP A 47 -18.83 -6.71 -6.37
CA ASP A 47 -19.84 -6.48 -5.34
C ASP A 47 -21.22 -7.11 -5.67
N TYR A 48 -21.35 -7.77 -6.83
CA TYR A 48 -22.60 -8.38 -7.26
C TYR A 48 -22.78 -9.76 -6.62
N SER A 49 -24.03 -10.21 -6.53
CA SER A 49 -24.36 -11.53 -6.01
C SER A 49 -23.99 -12.62 -7.01
N LEU A 50 -23.25 -13.63 -6.56
CA LEU A 50 -22.87 -14.81 -7.33
C LEU A 50 -23.55 -16.04 -6.78
N SER A 51 -23.97 -16.94 -7.66
CA SER A 51 -24.57 -18.22 -7.29
C SER A 51 -24.32 -19.28 -8.37
N ILE A 52 -24.51 -20.54 -8.02
CA ILE A 52 -24.60 -21.64 -8.98
C ILE A 52 -26.08 -21.84 -9.30
N ASP A 53 -26.43 -21.87 -10.59
CA ASP A 53 -27.80 -22.01 -11.08
C ASP A 53 -27.96 -23.33 -11.83
N THR A 54 -29.19 -23.85 -11.84
CA THR A 54 -29.60 -25.03 -12.61
C THR A 54 -29.95 -24.71 -14.07
N ILE A 55 -30.01 -23.43 -14.44
CA ILE A 55 -30.12 -22.97 -15.83
C ILE A 55 -28.77 -23.11 -16.50
N SER A 56 -28.44 -24.26 -17.05
CA SER A 56 -27.16 -24.57 -17.66
C SER A 56 -27.23 -24.65 -19.19
N LYS A 57 -26.08 -24.53 -19.85
CA LYS A 57 -25.95 -24.80 -21.28
C LYS A 57 -25.75 -26.30 -21.52
N SER A 58 -24.92 -26.92 -20.72
CA SER A 58 -24.72 -28.37 -20.66
C SER A 58 -24.68 -28.83 -19.20
N GLY A 59 -24.71 -30.15 -18.95
CA GLY A 59 -24.69 -30.67 -17.59
C GLY A 59 -25.89 -30.20 -16.74
N HIS A 60 -25.63 -29.87 -15.47
CA HIS A 60 -26.66 -29.53 -14.48
C HIS A 60 -26.45 -28.16 -13.81
N LYS A 61 -25.31 -27.50 -14.01
CA LYS A 61 -24.93 -26.29 -13.30
C LYS A 61 -24.31 -25.24 -14.22
N SER A 62 -24.49 -23.97 -13.87
CA SER A 62 -23.78 -22.85 -14.46
C SER A 62 -23.45 -21.78 -13.41
N GLY A 63 -22.51 -20.92 -13.67
CA GLY A 63 -22.20 -19.76 -12.84
C GLY A 63 -23.11 -18.59 -13.17
N LYS A 64 -23.82 -18.05 -12.18
CA LYS A 64 -24.74 -16.92 -12.32
C LYS A 64 -24.23 -15.69 -11.58
N ILE A 65 -24.33 -14.52 -12.23
CA ILE A 65 -24.10 -13.20 -11.66
C ILE A 65 -25.42 -12.41 -11.70
N THR A 66 -25.80 -11.83 -10.56
CA THR A 66 -26.99 -10.95 -10.44
C THR A 66 -26.54 -9.59 -9.93
N SER A 67 -26.93 -8.51 -10.62
CA SER A 67 -26.55 -7.15 -10.26
C SER A 67 -27.06 -6.73 -8.89
N ALA A 68 -26.27 -5.93 -8.15
CA ALA A 68 -26.64 -5.34 -6.87
C ALA A 68 -26.84 -3.83 -6.99
N LYS A 69 -27.84 -3.26 -6.29
CA LYS A 69 -28.19 -1.82 -6.38
C LYS A 69 -27.06 -0.84 -6.03
N SER A 70 -26.07 -1.28 -5.25
CA SER A 70 -24.94 -0.44 -4.80
C SER A 70 -23.59 -0.86 -5.38
N GLY A 71 -23.55 -1.95 -6.17
CA GLY A 71 -22.31 -2.49 -6.71
C GLY A 71 -21.91 -1.87 -8.05
N LYS A 72 -20.64 -1.97 -8.41
CA LYS A 72 -20.09 -1.49 -9.69
C LYS A 72 -20.00 -2.62 -10.72
N PHE A 73 -19.67 -3.82 -10.30
CA PHE A 73 -19.55 -5.01 -11.14
C PHE A 73 -19.56 -6.30 -10.33
N GLY A 74 -19.76 -7.43 -11.00
CA GLY A 74 -19.52 -8.77 -10.45
C GLY A 74 -18.80 -9.63 -11.46
N SER A 75 -17.91 -10.51 -10.99
CA SER A 75 -17.23 -11.49 -11.81
C SER A 75 -17.13 -12.82 -11.09
N ILE A 76 -17.51 -13.90 -11.78
CA ILE A 76 -17.22 -15.28 -11.36
C ILE A 76 -15.98 -15.74 -12.08
N ALA A 77 -14.91 -16.06 -11.35
CA ALA A 77 -13.59 -16.28 -11.91
C ALA A 77 -12.97 -17.60 -11.44
N TYR A 78 -12.07 -18.14 -12.27
CA TYR A 78 -11.27 -19.33 -12.02
C TYR A 78 -9.81 -19.04 -12.33
N THR A 79 -8.88 -19.67 -11.61
CA THR A 79 -7.44 -19.51 -11.83
C THR A 79 -6.79 -20.85 -12.06
N ILE A 80 -5.97 -20.96 -13.10
CA ILE A 80 -5.10 -22.12 -13.35
C ILE A 80 -3.65 -21.65 -13.51
N PRO A 81 -2.66 -22.48 -13.09
CA PRO A 81 -1.26 -22.19 -13.33
C PRO A 81 -0.92 -22.19 -14.83
N ALA A 82 -0.02 -21.32 -15.24
CA ALA A 82 0.42 -21.19 -16.64
C ALA A 82 1.55 -22.16 -16.99
N TYR A 83 1.41 -23.46 -16.66
CA TYR A 83 2.43 -24.49 -16.86
C TYR A 83 2.69 -24.89 -18.32
N TYR A 84 2.05 -24.25 -19.27
CA TYR A 84 2.04 -24.64 -20.68
C TYR A 84 2.93 -23.75 -21.53
N GLU A 85 3.46 -24.31 -22.62
CA GLU A 85 4.19 -23.55 -23.65
C GLU A 85 3.24 -23.13 -24.76
N GLY A 86 3.49 -21.95 -25.35
CA GLY A 86 2.72 -21.41 -26.46
C GLY A 86 2.97 -19.93 -26.72
N LYS A 87 2.31 -19.39 -27.72
CA LYS A 87 2.40 -17.97 -28.13
C LYS A 87 1.08 -17.23 -28.02
N THR A 88 -0.01 -17.96 -28.22
CA THR A 88 -1.37 -17.41 -28.17
C THR A 88 -2.26 -18.26 -27.27
N ILE A 89 -3.20 -17.63 -26.59
CA ILE A 89 -4.18 -18.32 -25.76
C ILE A 89 -5.57 -17.80 -26.07
N GLU A 90 -6.55 -18.71 -26.15
CA GLU A 90 -7.94 -18.38 -26.45
C GLU A 90 -8.86 -19.00 -25.40
N LEU A 91 -9.74 -18.16 -24.87
CA LEU A 91 -10.83 -18.55 -23.96
C LEU A 91 -12.12 -18.61 -24.76
N GLU A 92 -12.87 -19.69 -24.64
CA GLU A 92 -14.23 -19.83 -25.13
C GLU A 92 -15.17 -20.16 -23.99
N ALA A 93 -16.41 -19.67 -24.04
CA ALA A 93 -17.48 -20.07 -23.12
C ALA A 93 -18.85 -19.75 -23.70
N TYR A 94 -19.88 -20.37 -23.17
CA TYR A 94 -21.26 -19.97 -23.43
C TYR A 94 -21.71 -18.95 -22.38
N MET A 95 -22.42 -17.93 -22.85
CA MET A 95 -23.01 -16.89 -22.00
C MET A 95 -24.48 -16.68 -22.40
N LYS A 96 -25.35 -16.56 -21.38
CA LYS A 96 -26.76 -16.16 -21.46
C LYS A 96 -26.95 -14.92 -20.61
N ILE A 97 -27.76 -13.96 -21.08
CA ILE A 97 -28.01 -12.72 -20.34
C ILE A 97 -29.50 -12.40 -20.30
N ALA A 98 -29.94 -11.75 -19.23
CA ALA A 98 -31.29 -11.24 -19.07
C ALA A 98 -31.26 -9.82 -18.51
N ASP A 99 -31.98 -8.92 -19.24
CA ASP A 99 -32.18 -7.51 -18.86
C ASP A 99 -30.90 -6.70 -18.53
N VAL A 100 -29.79 -7.00 -19.20
CA VAL A 100 -28.54 -6.26 -19.01
C VAL A 100 -28.68 -4.85 -19.57
N ARG A 101 -28.60 -3.84 -18.67
CA ARG A 101 -28.77 -2.40 -18.98
C ARG A 101 -27.70 -1.58 -18.25
N ASN A 102 -27.42 -0.39 -18.75
CA ASN A 102 -26.44 0.55 -18.15
C ASN A 102 -25.03 -0.02 -17.99
N GLY A 103 -24.70 -1.09 -18.74
CA GLY A 103 -23.45 -1.81 -18.69
C GLY A 103 -23.41 -2.95 -19.71
N PHE A 104 -22.58 -3.93 -19.47
CA PHE A 104 -22.37 -5.06 -20.37
C PHE A 104 -22.12 -6.36 -19.58
N ALA A 105 -22.33 -7.49 -20.25
CA ALA A 105 -21.80 -8.79 -19.83
C ALA A 105 -20.73 -9.28 -20.82
N GLY A 106 -19.75 -10.07 -20.34
CA GLY A 106 -18.67 -10.60 -21.18
C GLY A 106 -17.86 -11.69 -20.52
N LEU A 107 -16.96 -12.29 -21.30
CA LEU A 107 -15.92 -13.15 -20.76
C LEU A 107 -14.79 -12.28 -20.20
N LEU A 108 -14.29 -12.59 -19.01
CA LEU A 108 -13.10 -12.01 -18.44
C LEU A 108 -11.93 -12.95 -18.70
N PHE A 109 -10.86 -12.45 -19.30
CA PHE A 109 -9.67 -13.22 -19.60
C PHE A 109 -8.42 -12.41 -19.28
N ARG A 110 -7.53 -12.98 -18.45
CA ARG A 110 -6.36 -12.27 -17.94
C ARG A 110 -5.19 -13.25 -17.78
N ILE A 111 -4.03 -12.81 -18.19
CA ILE A 111 -2.77 -13.52 -18.01
C ILE A 111 -1.90 -12.70 -17.06
N ASP A 112 -1.51 -13.29 -15.97
CA ASP A 112 -0.63 -12.67 -14.98
C ASP A 112 0.77 -13.29 -15.03
N GLY A 113 1.78 -12.43 -14.92
CA GLY A 113 3.13 -12.79 -14.55
C GLY A 113 3.39 -12.54 -13.07
N TYR A 114 4.64 -12.51 -12.71
CA TYR A 114 5.06 -12.23 -11.34
C TYR A 114 4.76 -10.77 -10.96
N GLY A 115 3.60 -10.57 -10.31
CA GLY A 115 3.17 -9.26 -9.81
C GLY A 115 2.44 -8.37 -10.80
N ASP A 116 2.49 -8.63 -12.12
CA ASP A 116 1.92 -7.78 -13.16
C ASP A 116 0.85 -8.50 -13.98
N ILE A 117 -0.13 -7.72 -14.48
CA ILE A 117 -1.04 -8.17 -15.53
C ILE A 117 -0.31 -8.05 -16.87
N LEU A 118 -0.06 -9.18 -17.53
CA LEU A 118 0.62 -9.22 -18.82
C LEU A 118 -0.33 -8.97 -19.99
N GLU A 119 -1.52 -9.57 -19.94
CA GLU A 119 -2.56 -9.45 -20.96
C GLU A 119 -3.94 -9.47 -20.32
N PHE A 120 -4.90 -8.69 -20.87
CA PHE A 120 -6.24 -8.60 -20.33
C PHE A 120 -7.26 -8.20 -21.40
N ASP A 121 -8.42 -8.88 -21.42
CA ASP A 121 -9.63 -8.46 -22.12
C ASP A 121 -10.86 -8.94 -21.33
N ASN A 122 -11.89 -8.10 -21.23
CA ASN A 122 -13.17 -8.40 -20.57
C ASN A 122 -14.37 -8.21 -21.51
N MET A 123 -14.14 -8.11 -22.80
CA MET A 123 -15.13 -7.87 -23.85
C MET A 123 -15.93 -6.54 -23.72
N ALA A 124 -15.48 -5.59 -22.89
CA ALA A 124 -16.18 -4.30 -22.72
C ALA A 124 -16.42 -3.58 -24.05
N LYS A 125 -15.48 -3.69 -25.01
CA LYS A 125 -15.62 -3.08 -26.35
C LYS A 125 -16.74 -3.70 -27.18
N LYS A 126 -17.16 -4.95 -26.90
CA LYS A 126 -18.28 -5.61 -27.58
C LYS A 126 -19.63 -5.15 -27.07
N ASN A 127 -19.68 -4.55 -25.87
CA ASN A 127 -20.86 -3.96 -25.24
C ASN A 127 -22.12 -4.84 -25.29
N ILE A 128 -21.98 -6.11 -24.89
CA ILE A 128 -23.06 -7.09 -24.98
C ILE A 128 -24.09 -6.80 -23.87
N SER A 129 -25.33 -6.47 -24.28
CA SER A 129 -26.40 -6.05 -23.39
C SER A 129 -27.76 -6.58 -23.86
N GLY A 130 -28.83 -6.28 -23.09
CA GLY A 130 -30.20 -6.74 -23.36
C GLY A 130 -30.48 -8.14 -22.81
N THR A 131 -31.31 -8.91 -23.53
CA THR A 131 -31.63 -10.30 -23.20
C THR A 131 -31.24 -11.17 -24.38
N LYS A 132 -30.40 -12.18 -24.12
CA LYS A 132 -29.93 -13.14 -25.14
C LYS A 132 -29.92 -14.53 -24.54
N ASN A 133 -30.27 -15.52 -25.38
CA ASN A 133 -30.12 -16.93 -25.00
C ASN A 133 -28.64 -17.34 -25.09
N TRP A 134 -28.33 -18.59 -24.72
CA TRP A 134 -27.01 -19.16 -24.78
C TRP A 134 -26.33 -18.95 -26.16
N GLU A 135 -25.30 -18.14 -26.18
CA GLU A 135 -24.42 -17.90 -27.32
C GLU A 135 -22.98 -18.17 -26.94
N LYS A 136 -22.18 -18.68 -27.88
CA LYS A 136 -20.76 -18.94 -27.66
C LYS A 136 -19.97 -17.66 -27.95
N TYR A 137 -19.07 -17.32 -27.04
CA TYR A 137 -18.16 -16.17 -27.14
C TYR A 137 -16.71 -16.61 -27.00
N SER A 138 -15.80 -15.86 -27.59
CA SER A 138 -14.36 -16.09 -27.43
C SER A 138 -13.57 -14.79 -27.22
N VAL A 139 -12.44 -14.94 -26.51
CA VAL A 139 -11.42 -13.90 -26.29
C VAL A 139 -10.06 -14.52 -26.55
N LYS A 140 -9.24 -13.87 -27.39
CA LYS A 140 -7.89 -14.30 -27.72
C LYS A 140 -6.87 -13.28 -27.26
N LEU A 141 -5.81 -13.75 -26.56
CA LEU A 141 -4.71 -12.94 -26.03
C LEU A 141 -3.36 -13.51 -26.52
N ASN A 142 -2.30 -12.70 -26.43
CA ASN A 142 -0.96 -13.24 -26.49
C ASN A 142 -0.71 -14.11 -25.25
N TYR A 143 0.18 -15.10 -25.38
CA TYR A 143 0.57 -15.92 -24.24
C TYR A 143 2.07 -15.72 -23.96
N PRO A 144 2.42 -14.75 -23.08
CA PRO A 144 3.80 -14.41 -22.79
C PRO A 144 4.55 -15.57 -22.12
N LYS A 145 5.85 -15.72 -22.42
CA LYS A 145 6.67 -16.78 -21.83
C LYS A 145 6.77 -16.72 -20.31
N ASN A 146 6.70 -15.52 -19.75
CA ASN A 146 6.71 -15.26 -18.31
C ASN A 146 5.32 -15.27 -17.66
N ALA A 147 4.32 -15.87 -18.33
CA ALA A 147 3.01 -16.10 -17.72
C ALA A 147 3.13 -17.09 -16.56
N GLU A 148 2.49 -16.78 -15.44
CA GLU A 148 2.43 -17.63 -14.23
C GLU A 148 1.02 -18.09 -13.92
N LYS A 149 0.02 -17.26 -14.23
CA LYS A 149 -1.40 -17.56 -13.97
C LYS A 149 -2.26 -17.22 -15.16
N ILE A 150 -3.22 -18.06 -15.42
CA ILE A 150 -4.29 -17.86 -16.38
C ILE A 150 -5.57 -17.69 -15.57
N ILE A 151 -6.18 -16.50 -15.62
CA ILE A 151 -7.38 -16.15 -14.89
C ILE A 151 -8.49 -15.89 -15.89
N PHE A 152 -9.60 -16.55 -15.71
CA PHE A 152 -10.73 -16.46 -16.63
C PHE A 152 -12.06 -16.57 -15.91
N GLY A 153 -13.13 -16.14 -16.59
CA GLY A 153 -14.48 -16.23 -16.04
C GLY A 153 -15.48 -15.37 -16.79
N GLY A 154 -16.57 -15.04 -16.09
CA GLY A 154 -17.62 -14.15 -16.57
C GLY A 154 -17.63 -12.84 -15.80
N ILE A 155 -18.03 -11.74 -16.44
CA ILE A 155 -18.21 -10.43 -15.84
C ILE A 155 -19.56 -9.83 -16.23
N LEU A 156 -20.18 -9.13 -15.27
CA LEU A 156 -21.39 -8.31 -15.45
C LEU A 156 -21.14 -6.92 -14.85
N THR A 157 -21.50 -5.89 -15.61
CA THR A 157 -21.56 -4.50 -15.16
C THR A 157 -22.95 -3.93 -15.45
N GLY A 158 -23.37 -2.89 -14.70
CA GLY A 158 -24.73 -2.33 -14.83
C GLY A 158 -25.80 -3.25 -14.22
N ASP A 159 -27.04 -3.15 -14.71
CA ASP A 159 -28.19 -3.90 -14.20
C ASP A 159 -28.38 -5.21 -14.96
N GLY A 160 -29.01 -6.22 -14.34
CA GLY A 160 -29.43 -7.46 -15.00
C GLY A 160 -28.80 -8.74 -14.41
N GLU A 161 -28.85 -9.81 -15.20
CA GLU A 161 -28.34 -11.12 -14.85
C GLU A 161 -27.52 -11.72 -16.00
N ALA A 162 -26.48 -12.51 -15.67
CA ALA A 162 -25.67 -13.22 -16.64
C ALA A 162 -25.33 -14.63 -16.13
N TRP A 163 -25.44 -15.63 -17.00
CA TRP A 163 -25.06 -17.02 -16.77
C TRP A 163 -23.89 -17.39 -17.67
N PHE A 164 -22.97 -18.15 -17.15
CA PHE A 164 -21.77 -18.61 -17.85
C PHE A 164 -21.61 -20.12 -17.69
N ASP A 165 -21.20 -20.80 -18.77
CA ASP A 165 -21.05 -22.25 -18.76
C ASP A 165 -20.08 -22.73 -19.85
N ASP A 166 -19.61 -23.98 -19.76
CA ASP A 166 -18.79 -24.67 -20.74
C ASP A 166 -17.54 -23.88 -21.15
N PHE A 167 -16.77 -23.45 -20.17
CA PHE A 167 -15.48 -22.80 -20.45
C PHE A 167 -14.47 -23.77 -21.11
N ALA A 168 -13.76 -23.29 -22.11
CA ALA A 168 -12.68 -24.00 -22.75
C ALA A 168 -11.51 -23.08 -23.03
N ILE A 169 -10.30 -23.56 -22.83
CA ILE A 169 -9.05 -22.79 -23.06
C ILE A 169 -8.20 -23.52 -24.09
N TYR A 170 -7.70 -22.78 -25.05
CA TYR A 170 -6.84 -23.29 -26.14
C TYR A 170 -5.53 -22.50 -26.14
N ILE A 171 -4.41 -23.21 -26.21
CA ILE A 171 -3.07 -22.63 -26.42
C ILE A 171 -2.56 -23.04 -27.77
N ASP A 172 -2.26 -22.06 -28.64
CA ASP A 172 -1.93 -22.24 -30.05
C ASP A 172 -2.93 -23.15 -30.80
N GLY A 173 -4.20 -23.15 -30.37
CA GLY A 173 -5.30 -23.94 -30.97
C GLY A 173 -5.50 -25.34 -30.37
N GLU A 174 -4.66 -25.79 -29.46
CA GLU A 174 -4.82 -27.05 -28.74
C GLU A 174 -5.49 -26.87 -27.40
N ASN A 175 -6.44 -27.76 -27.04
CA ASN A 175 -7.18 -27.69 -25.79
C ASN A 175 -6.26 -27.94 -24.59
N ILE A 176 -6.31 -27.06 -23.57
CA ILE A 176 -5.45 -27.13 -22.37
C ILE A 176 -5.57 -28.46 -21.60
N LEU A 177 -6.70 -29.13 -21.71
CA LEU A 177 -6.93 -30.43 -21.05
C LEU A 177 -6.11 -31.55 -21.66
N THR A 178 -5.70 -31.40 -22.93
CA THR A 178 -4.87 -32.36 -23.68
C THR A 178 -3.40 -32.02 -23.73
N LEU A 179 -3.04 -30.81 -23.35
CA LEU A 179 -1.67 -30.33 -23.36
C LEU A 179 -0.86 -30.91 -22.19
N LYS A 180 0.39 -31.23 -22.50
CA LYS A 180 1.38 -31.61 -21.49
C LYS A 180 1.92 -30.37 -20.77
N GLU A 181 2.01 -30.44 -19.47
CA GLU A 181 2.66 -29.38 -18.68
C GLU A 181 4.17 -29.36 -19.01
N SER A 182 4.73 -28.17 -19.11
CA SER A 182 6.16 -27.95 -19.28
C SER A 182 6.85 -28.23 -17.94
N GLU A 183 7.77 -29.20 -17.94
CA GLU A 183 8.55 -29.51 -16.71
C GLU A 183 9.37 -28.30 -16.22
N GLU A 184 9.92 -27.51 -17.15
CA GLU A 184 10.70 -26.31 -16.79
C GLU A 184 9.82 -25.22 -16.15
N LYS A 185 8.61 -24.96 -16.69
CA LYS A 185 7.67 -24.02 -16.12
C LYS A 185 7.05 -24.56 -14.84
N SER A 186 6.75 -25.83 -14.79
CA SER A 186 6.21 -26.52 -13.62
C SER A 186 7.21 -26.47 -12.45
N LEU A 187 8.50 -26.68 -12.68
CA LEU A 187 9.54 -26.56 -11.65
C LEU A 187 9.70 -25.11 -11.16
N LYS A 188 9.72 -24.13 -12.06
CA LYS A 188 9.80 -22.69 -11.67
C LYS A 188 8.59 -22.21 -10.86
N ILE A 189 7.41 -22.75 -11.16
CA ILE A 189 6.16 -22.39 -10.48
C ILE A 189 5.93 -23.27 -9.25
N SER A 190 6.37 -24.56 -9.26
CA SER A 190 6.32 -25.43 -8.08
C SER A 190 7.28 -24.97 -6.99
N ASP A 191 8.43 -24.43 -7.34
CA ASP A 191 9.29 -23.71 -6.38
C ASP A 191 8.53 -22.57 -5.69
N ASN A 192 7.63 -21.88 -6.41
CA ASN A 192 6.75 -20.88 -5.84
C ASN A 192 5.55 -21.48 -5.04
N ILE A 193 5.11 -22.69 -5.36
CA ILE A 193 4.03 -23.40 -4.66
C ILE A 193 4.55 -24.07 -3.37
N GLU A 194 5.74 -24.66 -3.39
CA GLU A 194 6.39 -25.19 -2.17
C GLU A 194 6.62 -24.10 -1.13
N LEU A 195 6.89 -22.86 -1.56
CA LEU A 195 7.00 -21.70 -0.67
C LEU A 195 5.67 -21.31 0.02
N ASN A 196 4.51 -21.69 -0.53
CA ASN A 196 3.22 -21.51 0.14
C ASN A 196 2.98 -22.52 1.27
N ILE A 197 3.79 -23.59 1.39
CA ILE A 197 3.71 -24.58 2.46
C ILE A 197 4.36 -24.06 3.76
N GLY A 198 5.25 -23.07 3.65
CA GLY A 198 5.96 -22.47 4.78
C GLY A 198 7.48 -22.44 4.56
N SER A 199 8.20 -21.73 5.41
CA SER A 199 9.68 -21.69 5.37
C SER A 199 10.33 -22.91 6.07
N GLU A 200 9.52 -23.84 6.59
CA GLU A 200 9.91 -24.95 7.47
C GLU A 200 10.61 -24.50 8.78
N ILE A 201 10.57 -23.20 9.09
CA ILE A 201 11.17 -22.62 10.28
C ILE A 201 10.04 -22.09 11.18
N SER A 202 9.63 -22.93 12.14
CA SER A 202 8.53 -22.58 13.06
C SER A 202 9.05 -22.03 14.39
N ASP A 203 10.06 -22.68 14.97
CA ASP A 203 10.57 -22.39 16.31
C ASP A 203 12.08 -22.15 16.29
N ILE A 204 12.49 -21.00 16.84
CA ILE A 204 13.89 -20.63 16.99
C ILE A 204 14.13 -20.26 18.44
N GLU A 205 14.92 -21.04 19.14
CA GLU A 205 15.44 -20.63 20.44
C GLU A 205 16.63 -19.69 20.23
N LEU A 206 16.47 -18.42 20.62
CA LEU A 206 17.47 -17.37 20.42
C LEU A 206 18.50 -17.34 21.52
N THR A 207 19.77 -17.21 21.10
CA THR A 207 20.88 -16.72 21.90
C THR A 207 21.41 -15.44 21.27
N GLN A 208 22.27 -14.70 21.98
CA GLN A 208 22.88 -13.49 21.42
C GLN A 208 23.67 -13.79 20.13
N ASP A 209 24.39 -14.90 20.08
CA ASP A 209 25.14 -15.33 18.88
C ASP A 209 24.18 -15.59 17.70
N LYS A 210 23.01 -16.21 17.94
CA LYS A 210 22.02 -16.45 16.91
C LYS A 210 21.40 -15.15 16.40
N ILE A 211 21.15 -14.18 17.28
CA ILE A 211 20.67 -12.85 16.90
C ILE A 211 21.69 -12.17 15.98
N GLU A 212 22.97 -12.18 16.35
CA GLU A 212 24.05 -11.60 15.53
C GLU A 212 24.20 -12.33 14.19
N ASN A 213 24.04 -13.67 14.18
CA ASN A 213 24.08 -14.46 12.96
C ASN A 213 22.90 -14.11 12.03
N LEU A 214 21.69 -13.95 12.57
CA LEU A 214 20.50 -13.53 11.81
C LEU A 214 20.63 -12.10 11.31
N LYS A 215 21.15 -11.17 12.13
CA LYS A 215 21.46 -9.80 11.72
C LYS A 215 22.43 -9.79 10.53
N THR A 216 23.52 -10.53 10.63
CA THR A 216 24.50 -10.69 9.55
C THR A 216 23.86 -11.23 8.28
N LEU A 217 23.03 -12.28 8.38
CA LEU A 217 22.32 -12.82 7.23
C LEU A 217 21.38 -11.80 6.59
N GLY A 218 20.62 -11.05 7.39
CA GLY A 218 19.71 -10.01 6.90
C GLY A 218 20.43 -8.88 6.15
N LEU A 219 21.59 -8.44 6.67
CA LEU A 219 22.44 -7.44 6.01
C LEU A 219 22.94 -7.95 4.65
N ILE A 220 23.51 -9.15 4.63
CA ILE A 220 24.10 -9.74 3.41
C ILE A 220 23.00 -10.09 2.40
N TRP A 221 21.88 -10.69 2.81
CA TRP A 221 20.78 -11.03 1.93
C TRP A 221 20.25 -9.81 1.17
N GLY A 222 19.98 -8.70 1.87
CA GLY A 222 19.50 -7.49 1.25
C GLY A 222 20.55 -6.79 0.40
N PHE A 223 21.81 -6.77 0.85
CA PHE A 223 22.90 -6.25 0.04
C PHE A 223 23.03 -7.01 -1.28
N LEU A 224 23.04 -8.34 -1.25
CA LEU A 224 23.13 -9.16 -2.45
C LEU A 224 21.92 -8.95 -3.36
N LYS A 225 20.70 -8.84 -2.80
CA LYS A 225 19.47 -8.58 -3.56
C LYS A 225 19.63 -7.37 -4.47
N TYR A 226 20.21 -6.28 -3.96
CA TYR A 226 20.28 -5.02 -4.67
C TYR A 226 21.61 -4.71 -5.34
N TYR A 227 22.70 -5.38 -4.91
CA TYR A 227 24.04 -5.11 -5.42
C TYR A 227 24.60 -6.21 -6.32
N HIS A 228 24.14 -7.46 -6.21
CA HIS A 228 24.73 -8.58 -6.96
C HIS A 228 24.14 -8.65 -8.37
N PRO A 229 24.94 -8.48 -9.46
CA PRO A 229 24.41 -8.36 -10.84
C PRO A 229 23.68 -9.62 -11.32
N ASN A 230 24.10 -10.84 -10.93
CA ASN A 230 23.43 -12.07 -11.33
C ASN A 230 22.10 -12.29 -10.59
N ILE A 231 21.98 -11.86 -9.33
CA ILE A 231 20.73 -11.87 -8.58
C ILE A 231 19.75 -10.84 -9.13
N ALA A 232 20.27 -9.68 -9.54
CA ALA A 232 19.49 -8.62 -10.18
C ALA A 232 18.82 -9.03 -11.50
N LYS A 233 19.25 -10.12 -12.14
CA LYS A 233 18.61 -10.69 -13.34
C LYS A 233 17.27 -11.37 -13.04
N GLY A 234 17.02 -11.77 -11.76
CA GLY A 234 15.80 -12.46 -11.36
C GLY A 234 15.75 -13.94 -11.70
N GLU A 235 16.89 -14.56 -11.91
CA GLU A 235 17.00 -16.00 -12.22
C GLU A 235 16.86 -16.88 -10.97
N TYR A 236 16.93 -16.27 -9.77
CA TYR A 236 16.84 -16.93 -8.47
C TYR A 236 15.61 -16.42 -7.72
N ASN A 237 14.86 -17.34 -7.08
CA ASN A 237 13.89 -16.95 -6.07
C ASN A 237 14.61 -16.52 -4.79
N TRP A 238 14.78 -15.21 -4.61
CA TRP A 238 15.65 -14.67 -3.57
C TRP A 238 15.09 -14.86 -2.15
N ASP A 239 13.76 -14.94 -2.01
CA ASP A 239 13.12 -15.29 -0.74
C ASP A 239 13.42 -16.75 -0.37
N TYR A 240 13.42 -17.65 -1.35
CA TYR A 240 13.75 -19.06 -1.15
C TYR A 240 15.23 -19.27 -0.81
N GLU A 241 16.12 -18.53 -1.44
CA GLU A 241 17.55 -18.56 -1.10
C GLU A 241 17.80 -18.14 0.35
N LEU A 242 17.01 -17.20 0.90
CA LEU A 242 17.04 -16.88 2.34
C LEU A 242 16.69 -18.11 3.19
N PHE A 243 15.61 -18.82 2.84
CA PHE A 243 15.14 -19.98 3.62
C PHE A 243 16.12 -21.15 3.59
N LYS A 244 16.88 -21.32 2.50
CA LYS A 244 17.98 -22.30 2.43
C LYS A 244 19.15 -21.94 3.36
N MET A 245 19.41 -20.65 3.56
CA MET A 245 20.52 -20.17 4.39
C MET A 245 20.18 -20.04 5.87
N LEU A 246 18.92 -19.72 6.22
CA LEU A 246 18.49 -19.53 7.60
C LEU A 246 18.89 -20.68 8.53
N PRO A 247 18.55 -21.96 8.26
CA PRO A 247 18.91 -23.07 9.15
C PRO A 247 20.44 -23.28 9.22
N LYS A 248 21.17 -23.04 8.15
CA LYS A 248 22.64 -23.18 8.13
C LYS A 248 23.31 -22.16 9.03
N VAL A 249 22.86 -20.90 8.95
CA VAL A 249 23.38 -19.79 9.75
C VAL A 249 23.00 -19.93 11.22
N LEU A 250 21.78 -20.39 11.52
CA LEU A 250 21.30 -20.66 12.88
C LEU A 250 22.06 -21.78 13.58
N ASN A 251 22.52 -22.79 12.82
CA ASN A 251 23.23 -23.96 13.31
C ASN A 251 24.77 -23.83 13.21
N SER A 252 25.30 -22.65 12.86
CA SER A 252 26.74 -22.43 12.82
C SER A 252 27.34 -22.45 14.23
N GLU A 253 28.39 -23.21 14.41
CA GLU A 253 29.05 -23.41 15.69
C GLU A 253 29.87 -22.18 16.16
N ASN A 254 30.30 -21.37 15.19
CA ASN A 254 31.11 -20.19 15.44
C ASN A 254 31.08 -19.23 14.21
N VAL A 255 31.62 -18.04 14.42
CA VAL A 255 31.67 -16.96 13.39
C VAL A 255 32.41 -17.40 12.12
N LEU A 256 33.51 -18.15 12.26
CA LEU A 256 34.31 -18.59 11.10
C LEU A 256 33.54 -19.57 10.22
N GLN A 257 32.76 -20.47 10.82
CA GLN A 257 31.92 -21.40 10.08
C GLN A 257 30.77 -20.66 9.37
N ARG A 258 30.12 -19.71 10.07
CA ARG A 258 29.10 -18.82 9.48
C ARG A 258 29.69 -18.08 8.29
N ASP A 259 30.80 -17.41 8.43
CA ASP A 259 31.40 -16.59 7.39
C ASP A 259 31.84 -17.43 6.19
N ARG A 260 32.33 -18.63 6.41
CA ARG A 260 32.66 -19.57 5.33
C ARG A 260 31.42 -19.98 4.54
N MET A 261 30.30 -20.29 5.23
CA MET A 261 29.06 -20.67 4.57
C MET A 261 28.49 -19.50 3.74
N LEU A 262 28.54 -18.28 4.27
CA LEU A 262 28.11 -17.07 3.57
C LEU A 262 29.02 -16.76 2.37
N TYR A 263 30.34 -16.93 2.50
CA TYR A 263 31.28 -16.77 1.39
C TYR A 263 30.98 -17.75 0.25
N GLU A 264 30.83 -19.05 0.54
CA GLU A 264 30.53 -20.07 -0.48
C GLU A 264 29.15 -19.81 -1.12
N TRP A 265 28.17 -19.36 -0.35
CA TRP A 265 26.86 -18.98 -0.87
C TRP A 265 26.96 -17.82 -1.87
N ILE A 266 27.68 -16.74 -1.57
CA ILE A 266 27.88 -15.62 -2.48
C ILE A 266 28.60 -16.08 -3.74
N LYS A 267 29.67 -16.85 -3.59
CA LYS A 267 30.48 -17.38 -4.69
C LYS A 267 29.68 -18.28 -5.64
N SER A 268 28.68 -19.00 -5.14
CA SER A 268 27.83 -19.88 -5.95
C SER A 268 27.02 -19.18 -7.04
N TYR A 269 26.84 -17.85 -6.94
CA TYR A 269 26.12 -17.05 -7.95
C TYR A 269 27.00 -16.61 -9.13
N GLY A 270 28.21 -17.09 -9.23
CA GLY A 270 29.10 -16.93 -10.36
C GLY A 270 30.10 -15.77 -10.26
N GLU A 271 30.92 -15.64 -11.27
CA GLU A 271 31.97 -14.62 -11.34
C GLU A 271 31.40 -13.21 -11.52
N LEU A 272 32.10 -12.22 -11.01
CA LEU A 272 31.73 -10.81 -11.02
C LEU A 272 32.68 -10.04 -11.96
N GLU A 273 32.14 -9.27 -12.85
CA GLU A 273 32.90 -8.32 -13.67
C GLU A 273 33.08 -7.00 -12.90
N GLU A 274 34.31 -6.54 -12.79
CA GLU A 274 34.58 -5.26 -12.16
C GLU A 274 34.06 -4.11 -13.04
N ALA A 275 33.42 -3.10 -12.41
CA ALA A 275 32.94 -1.93 -13.13
C ALA A 275 34.10 -1.10 -13.67
N ASN A 276 34.10 -0.74 -14.94
CA ASN A 276 35.01 0.24 -15.49
C ASN A 276 34.83 1.58 -14.77
N ASN A 277 35.82 1.97 -13.96
CA ASN A 277 35.80 3.16 -13.12
C ASN A 277 35.59 4.44 -13.93
N THR A 278 34.34 4.85 -14.09
CA THR A 278 33.98 6.25 -14.36
C THR A 278 33.23 6.81 -13.15
N THR A 279 33.95 6.98 -12.03
CA THR A 279 33.42 7.77 -10.92
C THR A 279 33.38 9.25 -11.35
N THR A 280 32.32 9.62 -12.01
CA THR A 280 31.94 11.04 -12.07
C THR A 280 31.63 11.46 -10.64
N LYS A 281 32.52 12.27 -10.04
CA LYS A 281 32.23 12.99 -8.80
C LYS A 281 31.01 13.85 -9.08
N SER A 282 29.83 13.39 -8.69
CA SER A 282 28.62 14.19 -8.77
C SER A 282 28.75 15.30 -7.72
N ALA A 283 28.65 16.54 -8.16
CA ALA A 283 28.73 17.72 -7.27
C ALA A 283 27.46 17.86 -6.37
N ASN A 284 26.43 17.03 -6.57
CA ASN A 284 25.11 17.17 -5.96
C ASN A 284 24.70 15.93 -5.14
N ILE A 285 25.66 15.29 -4.45
CA ILE A 285 25.35 14.14 -3.58
C ILE A 285 24.58 14.65 -2.36
N LEU A 286 23.46 13.98 -2.05
CA LEU A 286 22.65 14.19 -0.86
C LEU A 286 23.01 13.13 0.21
N ILE A 287 22.99 11.85 -0.15
CA ILE A 287 23.31 10.74 0.75
C ILE A 287 24.21 9.76 0.00
N GLU A 288 25.34 9.38 0.62
CA GLU A 288 26.20 8.29 0.15
C GLU A 288 25.67 6.93 0.65
N PRO A 289 25.92 5.83 -0.08
CA PRO A 289 25.57 4.49 0.39
C PRO A 289 26.27 4.15 1.71
N ASP A 290 25.50 3.78 2.72
CA ASP A 290 26.02 3.28 4.00
C ASP A 290 26.35 1.79 3.86
N LEU A 291 27.63 1.50 3.56
CA LEU A 291 28.17 0.16 3.41
C LEU A 291 29.39 -0.08 4.33
N ASP A 292 29.60 0.76 5.34
CA ASP A 292 30.75 0.68 6.24
C ASP A 292 30.72 -0.61 7.10
N TRP A 293 29.54 -1.18 7.28
CA TRP A 293 29.37 -2.45 7.97
C TRP A 293 30.17 -3.60 7.33
N ILE A 294 30.48 -3.56 6.03
CA ILE A 294 31.27 -4.58 5.34
C ILE A 294 32.69 -4.68 5.95
N ASN A 295 33.27 -3.52 6.29
CA ASN A 295 34.61 -3.47 6.89
C ASN A 295 34.61 -3.53 8.44
N ASN A 296 33.49 -3.14 9.06
CA ASN A 296 33.43 -2.93 10.52
C ASN A 296 32.83 -4.12 11.29
N SER A 297 32.26 -5.13 10.61
CA SER A 297 31.57 -6.27 11.24
C SER A 297 32.49 -7.41 11.65
N MET A 298 33.81 -7.25 11.67
CA MET A 298 34.80 -8.30 12.03
C MET A 298 34.57 -9.63 11.29
N PHE A 299 34.19 -9.57 10.02
CA PHE A 299 34.08 -10.75 9.16
C PHE A 299 35.45 -11.32 8.82
N SER A 300 35.48 -12.61 8.42
CA SER A 300 36.69 -13.18 7.84
C SER A 300 37.15 -12.42 6.60
N ASP A 301 38.47 -12.43 6.34
CA ASP A 301 39.05 -11.75 5.16
C ASP A 301 38.40 -12.21 3.86
N SER A 302 38.04 -13.49 3.73
CA SER A 302 37.41 -14.06 2.56
C SER A 302 36.00 -13.49 2.36
N LEU A 303 35.19 -13.40 3.42
CA LEU A 303 33.82 -12.86 3.33
C LEU A 303 33.87 -11.35 3.04
N THR A 304 34.74 -10.60 3.71
CA THR A 304 34.93 -9.17 3.45
C THR A 304 35.35 -8.94 1.99
N SER A 305 36.32 -9.73 1.48
CA SER A 305 36.80 -9.59 0.09
C SER A 305 35.69 -9.78 -0.93
N ILE A 306 34.90 -10.86 -0.82
CA ILE A 306 33.82 -11.11 -1.80
C ILE A 306 32.69 -10.08 -1.71
N LEU A 307 32.35 -9.58 -0.53
CA LEU A 307 31.39 -8.49 -0.37
C LEU A 307 31.89 -7.20 -1.03
N LEU A 308 33.19 -6.89 -0.93
CA LEU A 308 33.81 -5.75 -1.63
C LEU A 308 33.85 -5.95 -3.14
N GLU A 309 34.02 -7.18 -3.63
CA GLU A 309 33.92 -7.51 -5.06
C GLU A 309 32.49 -7.27 -5.56
N VAL A 310 31.47 -7.73 -4.83
CA VAL A 310 30.05 -7.42 -5.13
C VAL A 310 29.82 -5.90 -5.14
N LYS A 311 30.33 -5.16 -4.16
CA LYS A 311 30.23 -3.70 -4.12
C LYS A 311 30.81 -3.05 -5.38
N LYS A 312 31.95 -3.51 -5.87
CA LYS A 312 32.68 -2.97 -7.04
C LYS A 312 32.19 -3.51 -8.38
N SER A 313 31.39 -4.57 -8.41
CA SER A 313 30.97 -5.21 -9.64
C SER A 313 30.14 -4.31 -10.53
N ASN A 314 30.15 -4.59 -11.84
CA ASN A 314 29.36 -3.88 -12.83
C ASN A 314 27.85 -4.12 -12.59
N LYS A 315 27.05 -3.06 -12.44
CA LYS A 315 25.63 -3.13 -12.15
C LYS A 315 24.80 -3.00 -13.42
N THR A 316 23.68 -3.72 -13.46
CA THR A 316 22.70 -3.61 -14.55
C THR A 316 21.73 -2.48 -14.29
N LYS A 317 21.34 -1.75 -15.36
CA LYS A 317 20.22 -0.78 -15.30
C LYS A 317 18.84 -1.43 -15.24
N LYS A 318 18.74 -2.68 -15.71
CA LYS A 318 17.53 -3.49 -15.60
C LYS A 318 17.67 -4.38 -14.38
N HIS A 319 16.85 -4.13 -13.39
CA HIS A 319 16.87 -4.86 -12.13
C HIS A 319 15.53 -5.54 -11.91
N HIS A 320 15.54 -6.82 -11.54
CA HIS A 320 14.32 -7.61 -11.33
C HIS A 320 13.47 -7.09 -10.16
N TYR A 321 14.12 -6.71 -9.05
CA TYR A 321 13.42 -6.35 -7.81
C TYR A 321 13.14 -4.86 -7.65
N ILE A 322 13.76 -4.00 -8.46
CA ILE A 322 13.64 -2.55 -8.30
C ILE A 322 13.62 -1.83 -9.65
N GLY A 323 12.77 -0.85 -9.79
CA GLY A 323 12.71 0.11 -10.87
C GLY A 323 12.62 1.53 -10.33
N LEU A 324 12.43 2.48 -11.24
CA LEU A 324 12.04 3.85 -10.91
C LEU A 324 10.80 4.20 -11.73
N HIS A 325 9.79 4.78 -11.09
CA HIS A 325 8.60 5.24 -11.80
C HIS A 325 8.94 6.32 -12.81
N SER A 326 8.43 6.15 -14.04
CA SER A 326 8.69 7.08 -15.14
C SER A 326 8.16 8.49 -14.83
N GLY A 327 8.98 9.50 -15.01
CA GLY A 327 8.63 10.92 -14.85
C GLY A 327 8.81 11.45 -13.42
N ILE A 328 8.63 10.64 -12.38
CA ILE A 328 8.75 11.04 -10.96
C ILE A 328 10.10 10.57 -10.40
N GLY A 329 10.43 9.30 -10.59
CA GLY A 329 11.72 8.74 -10.18
C GLY A 329 11.75 8.12 -8.79
N ASN A 330 10.60 7.97 -8.13
CA ASN A 330 10.49 7.20 -6.89
C ASN A 330 10.68 5.70 -7.15
N PRO A 331 11.17 4.93 -6.15
CA PRO A 331 11.36 3.49 -6.27
C PRO A 331 10.08 2.74 -6.63
N ASP A 332 10.21 1.79 -7.54
CA ASP A 332 9.16 0.85 -7.94
C ASP A 332 9.62 -0.55 -7.53
N PHE A 333 9.10 -1.06 -6.40
CA PHE A 333 9.46 -2.36 -5.83
C PHE A 333 8.70 -3.46 -6.57
N LYS A 334 9.44 -4.29 -7.30
CA LYS A 334 8.92 -5.33 -8.19
C LYS A 334 9.16 -6.71 -7.62
N ASN A 335 8.30 -7.64 -8.03
CA ASN A 335 8.51 -9.07 -7.78
C ASN A 335 8.69 -9.41 -6.28
N GLU A 336 8.03 -8.65 -5.41
CA GLU A 336 7.93 -8.94 -3.98
C GLU A 336 6.66 -9.75 -3.71
N ASN A 337 6.81 -11.05 -3.43
CA ASN A 337 5.65 -11.90 -3.16
C ASN A 337 4.96 -11.46 -1.87
N LYS A 338 3.64 -11.33 -1.94
CA LYS A 338 2.78 -10.86 -0.82
C LYS A 338 2.51 -11.94 0.21
N TYR A 339 2.59 -13.22 -0.18
CA TYR A 339 2.21 -14.37 0.67
C TYR A 339 0.86 -14.15 1.37
N SER A 340 -0.12 -13.62 0.64
CA SER A 340 -1.42 -13.18 1.20
C SER A 340 -2.33 -14.32 1.65
N THR A 341 -2.05 -15.55 1.23
CA THR A 341 -2.78 -16.75 1.69
C THR A 341 -2.34 -17.23 3.07
N MET A 342 -1.25 -16.70 3.61
CA MET A 342 -0.78 -17.01 4.95
C MET A 342 -1.57 -16.22 5.99
N SER A 343 -2.46 -16.88 6.72
CA SER A 343 -3.20 -16.25 7.82
C SER A 343 -2.28 -15.81 8.98
N TYR A 344 -1.18 -16.54 9.17
CA TYR A 344 -0.14 -16.21 10.14
C TYR A 344 1.21 -16.75 9.64
N PRO A 345 2.11 -15.87 9.14
CA PRO A 345 3.41 -16.30 8.63
C PRO A 345 4.27 -16.96 9.73
N ASN A 346 4.95 -18.06 9.42
CA ASN A 346 5.89 -18.68 10.36
C ASN A 346 7.15 -17.81 10.56
N ALA A 347 8.03 -18.18 11.50
CA ALA A 347 9.18 -17.36 11.89
C ALA A 347 10.09 -16.98 10.72
N GLY A 348 10.33 -17.89 9.76
CA GLY A 348 11.14 -17.58 8.57
C GLY A 348 10.52 -16.50 7.70
N TYR A 349 9.20 -16.52 7.47
CA TYR A 349 8.53 -15.47 6.72
C TYR A 349 8.41 -14.15 7.49
N ARG A 350 8.33 -14.19 8.82
CA ARG A 350 8.37 -12.97 9.64
C ARG A 350 9.76 -12.31 9.60
N LEU A 351 10.83 -13.12 9.58
CA LEU A 351 12.20 -12.62 9.33
C LEU A 351 12.34 -12.06 7.91
N LEU A 352 11.77 -12.72 6.89
CA LEU A 352 11.73 -12.17 5.53
C LEU A 352 11.04 -10.80 5.49
N ALA A 353 9.93 -10.62 6.21
CA ALA A 353 9.23 -9.33 6.29
C ALA A 353 10.15 -8.25 6.89
N LEU A 354 10.83 -8.57 8.00
CA LEU A 354 11.81 -7.68 8.63
C LEU A 354 12.94 -7.32 7.66
N TYR A 355 13.57 -8.29 7.04
CA TYR A 355 14.71 -8.07 6.15
C TYR A 355 14.30 -7.31 4.89
N ARG A 356 13.13 -7.59 4.32
CA ARG A 356 12.58 -6.85 3.18
C ARG A 356 12.37 -5.39 3.54
N TYR A 357 11.63 -5.10 4.61
CA TYR A 357 11.38 -3.74 5.06
C TYR A 357 12.68 -3.01 5.39
N TRP A 358 13.53 -3.61 6.22
CA TRP A 358 14.79 -3.01 6.68
C TRP A 358 15.70 -2.62 5.50
N ASN A 359 15.87 -3.51 4.52
CA ASN A 359 16.73 -3.26 3.36
C ASN A 359 16.13 -2.27 2.37
N ILE A 360 14.80 -2.21 2.23
CA ILE A 360 14.14 -1.15 1.45
C ILE A 360 14.46 0.23 2.06
N ILE A 361 14.34 0.36 3.37
CA ILE A 361 14.70 1.61 4.05
C ILE A 361 16.20 1.91 3.88
N GLN A 362 17.06 0.93 4.08
CA GLN A 362 18.51 1.07 3.98
C GLN A 362 18.96 1.64 2.64
N TYR A 363 18.32 1.21 1.53
CA TYR A 363 18.81 1.50 0.19
C TYR A 363 17.93 2.45 -0.61
N TYR A 364 16.66 2.65 -0.24
CA TYR A 364 15.70 3.37 -1.08
C TYR A 364 14.86 4.41 -0.34
N PHE A 365 15.03 4.60 0.96
CA PHE A 365 14.35 5.66 1.70
C PHE A 365 15.16 6.96 1.60
N PRO A 366 14.63 8.03 0.95
CA PRO A 366 15.41 9.23 0.66
C PRO A 366 15.72 10.10 1.89
N TYR A 367 15.14 9.77 3.04
CA TYR A 367 15.31 10.47 4.31
C TYR A 367 15.96 9.58 5.38
N LYS A 368 16.72 8.57 4.97
CA LYS A 368 17.41 7.68 5.91
C LYS A 368 18.31 8.42 6.88
N ASN A 369 18.93 9.51 6.45
CA ASN A 369 19.78 10.40 7.26
C ASN A 369 19.01 11.12 8.40
N LEU A 370 17.67 11.16 8.34
CA LEU A 370 16.82 11.73 9.38
C LEU A 370 16.35 10.69 10.43
N ILE A 371 16.69 9.41 10.27
CA ILE A 371 16.45 8.40 11.29
C ILE A 371 17.46 8.64 12.41
N GLU A 372 16.96 8.88 13.63
CA GLU A 372 17.78 9.32 14.79
C GLU A 372 18.58 8.19 15.43
N GLU A 373 18.18 6.93 15.16
CA GLU A 373 18.80 5.72 15.72
C GLU A 373 19.65 5.00 14.68
N ASP A 374 20.64 4.21 15.12
CA ASP A 374 21.39 3.33 14.20
C ASP A 374 20.45 2.29 13.62
N TRP A 375 20.23 2.35 12.30
CA TRP A 375 19.29 1.45 11.63
C TRP A 375 19.67 -0.01 11.75
N LYS A 376 20.97 -0.34 11.99
CA LYS A 376 21.45 -1.70 12.28
C LYS A 376 21.05 -2.21 13.66
N ASP A 377 20.92 -1.31 14.64
CA ASP A 377 20.44 -1.68 15.98
C ASP A 377 18.94 -1.96 15.95
N VAL A 378 18.18 -1.25 15.10
CA VAL A 378 16.77 -1.56 14.84
C VAL A 378 16.59 -2.96 14.24
N LEU A 379 17.46 -3.38 13.32
CA LEU A 379 17.43 -4.74 12.78
C LEU A 379 17.63 -5.78 13.89
N GLU A 380 18.62 -5.57 14.76
CA GLU A 380 18.93 -6.46 15.89
C GLU A 380 17.76 -6.53 16.88
N GLU A 381 17.19 -5.39 17.26
CA GLU A 381 16.04 -5.30 18.16
C GLU A 381 14.81 -6.06 17.64
N PHE A 382 14.52 -5.96 16.34
CA PHE A 382 13.31 -6.56 15.77
C PHE A 382 13.43 -8.05 15.42
N ILE A 383 14.62 -8.63 15.35
CA ILE A 383 14.78 -10.07 15.14
C ILE A 383 14.02 -10.89 16.19
N PRO A 384 14.24 -10.73 17.52
CA PRO A 384 13.48 -11.46 18.52
C PRO A 384 11.97 -11.14 18.49
N LYS A 385 11.60 -9.89 18.26
CA LYS A 385 10.18 -9.48 18.14
C LYS A 385 9.46 -10.26 17.03
N MET A 386 10.08 -10.38 15.84
CA MET A 386 9.52 -11.14 14.73
C MET A 386 9.46 -12.65 15.00
N ILE A 387 10.45 -13.21 15.68
CA ILE A 387 10.48 -14.64 15.98
C ILE A 387 9.44 -15.01 17.03
N TYR A 388 9.29 -14.20 18.09
CA TYR A 388 8.41 -14.48 19.21
C TYR A 388 6.99 -13.94 19.08
N ALA A 389 6.65 -13.24 18.01
CA ALA A 389 5.25 -12.91 17.75
C ALA A 389 4.40 -14.18 17.62
N ASN A 390 3.39 -14.35 18.48
CA ASN A 390 2.67 -15.63 18.66
C ASN A 390 1.41 -15.75 17.79
N ASN A 391 0.96 -14.68 17.17
CA ASN A 391 -0.24 -14.65 16.33
C ASN A 391 -0.15 -13.50 15.31
N TYR A 392 -1.14 -13.44 14.42
CA TYR A 392 -1.15 -12.46 13.33
C TYR A 392 -1.28 -11.01 13.84
N VAL A 393 -1.98 -10.78 14.95
CA VAL A 393 -2.12 -9.45 15.54
C VAL A 393 -0.78 -8.97 16.10
N GLU A 394 -0.09 -9.78 16.88
CA GLU A 394 1.24 -9.47 17.42
C GLU A 394 2.24 -9.20 16.27
N TYR A 395 2.31 -10.10 15.29
CA TYR A 395 3.15 -9.88 14.11
C TYR A 395 2.86 -8.55 13.42
N THR A 396 1.58 -8.21 13.26
CA THR A 396 1.19 -6.95 12.61
C THR A 396 1.54 -5.73 13.46
N LEU A 397 1.43 -5.82 14.78
CA LEU A 397 1.84 -4.75 15.71
C LEU A 397 3.36 -4.55 15.68
N GLU A 398 4.16 -5.62 15.63
CA GLU A 398 5.61 -5.50 15.50
C GLU A 398 6.03 -4.88 14.15
N ILE A 399 5.35 -5.23 13.05
CA ILE A 399 5.56 -4.56 11.76
C ILE A 399 5.15 -3.08 11.85
N LEU A 400 4.03 -2.76 12.49
CA LEU A 400 3.58 -1.37 12.62
C LEU A 400 4.54 -0.53 13.48
N GLU A 401 5.08 -1.11 14.55
CA GLU A 401 6.13 -0.48 15.37
C GLU A 401 7.41 -0.25 14.55
N LEU A 402 7.85 -1.25 13.77
CA LEU A 402 9.00 -1.13 12.86
C LEU A 402 8.78 -0.01 11.82
N VAL A 403 7.60 0.04 11.23
CA VAL A 403 7.19 1.09 10.27
C VAL A 403 7.23 2.47 10.93
N GLY A 404 6.86 2.56 12.21
CA GLY A 404 6.88 3.81 12.98
C GLY A 404 8.28 4.39 13.20
N ARG A 405 9.35 3.56 13.15
CA ARG A 405 10.74 3.98 13.44
C ARG A 405 11.31 4.96 12.40
N ILE A 406 10.80 4.97 11.18
CA ILE A 406 11.30 5.90 10.14
C ILE A 406 10.69 7.29 10.22
N HIS A 407 9.69 7.50 11.08
CA HIS A 407 9.00 8.79 11.26
C HIS A 407 8.53 9.41 9.95
N ASP A 408 7.79 8.64 9.16
CA ASP A 408 7.19 9.06 7.89
C ASP A 408 5.67 8.90 7.96
N THR A 409 4.93 9.99 7.78
CA THR A 409 3.46 9.98 7.84
C THR A 409 2.83 9.17 6.70
N HIS A 410 3.52 8.98 5.58
CA HIS A 410 3.06 8.08 4.52
C HIS A 410 3.19 6.60 4.91
N ALA A 411 4.15 6.26 5.78
CA ALA A 411 4.37 4.90 6.23
C ALA A 411 3.27 4.46 7.20
N ASN A 412 2.59 3.37 6.87
CA ASN A 412 1.55 2.74 7.69
C ASN A 412 1.28 1.34 7.13
N ILE A 413 0.40 0.58 7.77
CA ILE A 413 -0.20 -0.62 7.17
C ILE A 413 -1.52 -0.20 6.53
N TRP A 414 -1.59 -0.25 5.21
CA TRP A 414 -2.69 0.26 4.40
C TRP A 414 -3.63 -0.86 3.93
N GLY A 415 -4.92 -0.55 3.83
CA GLY A 415 -5.95 -1.48 3.40
C GLY A 415 -6.58 -2.25 4.56
N TRP A 416 -7.04 -3.48 4.30
CA TRP A 416 -7.59 -4.34 5.35
C TRP A 416 -6.50 -4.67 6.36
N SER A 417 -6.79 -4.42 7.64
CA SER A 417 -5.84 -4.65 8.72
C SER A 417 -6.41 -5.65 9.73
N PRO A 418 -5.61 -6.66 10.14
CA PRO A 418 -5.98 -7.56 11.23
C PRO A 418 -6.13 -6.82 12.57
N LEU A 419 -5.65 -5.58 12.65
CA LEU A 419 -5.75 -4.73 13.82
C LEU A 419 -7.14 -4.10 14.02
N LEU A 420 -8.06 -4.23 13.03
CA LEU A 420 -9.42 -3.72 13.19
C LEU A 420 -10.09 -4.20 14.47
N ASN A 421 -10.06 -5.54 14.69
CA ASN A 421 -10.65 -6.12 15.90
C ASN A 421 -9.82 -5.83 17.17
N HIS A 422 -8.50 -5.64 17.03
CA HIS A 422 -7.62 -5.30 18.16
C HIS A 422 -7.92 -3.89 18.69
N PHE A 423 -8.07 -2.91 17.80
CA PHE A 423 -8.38 -1.53 18.18
C PHE A 423 -9.88 -1.27 18.37
N GLY A 424 -10.75 -2.19 17.95
CA GLY A 424 -12.21 -2.09 18.01
C GLY A 424 -12.85 -1.86 16.63
N THR A 425 -14.08 -2.34 16.48
CA THR A 425 -14.89 -2.25 15.25
C THR A 425 -16.07 -1.31 15.39
N ARG A 426 -16.26 -0.75 16.59
CA ARG A 426 -17.36 0.14 16.93
C ARG A 426 -16.83 1.49 17.38
N TYR A 427 -17.61 2.54 17.17
CA TYR A 427 -17.25 3.94 17.40
C TYR A 427 -18.36 4.67 18.17
N ALA A 428 -18.01 5.52 19.12
CA ALA A 428 -18.96 6.49 19.64
C ALA A 428 -19.28 7.53 18.55
N ASN A 429 -20.48 8.11 18.57
CA ASN A 429 -20.89 9.13 17.61
C ASN A 429 -20.29 10.51 17.97
N VAL A 430 -18.97 10.57 18.11
CA VAL A 430 -18.22 11.75 18.55
C VAL A 430 -16.90 11.84 17.80
N GLU A 431 -16.61 12.99 17.22
CA GLU A 431 -15.31 13.32 16.65
C GLU A 431 -14.48 14.10 17.66
N LEU A 432 -13.26 13.61 17.92
CA LEU A 432 -12.30 14.25 18.82
C LEU A 432 -11.15 14.88 18.04
N THR A 433 -10.71 16.03 18.46
CA THR A 433 -9.47 16.68 18.00
C THR A 433 -8.66 17.15 19.20
N PHE A 434 -7.33 17.15 19.09
CA PHE A 434 -6.49 17.72 20.14
C PHE A 434 -6.42 19.24 19.98
N ILE A 435 -7.01 19.95 20.92
CA ILE A 435 -7.02 21.40 21.03
C ILE A 435 -6.44 21.77 22.41
N GLU A 436 -5.44 22.66 22.44
CA GLU A 436 -4.72 23.02 23.67
C GLU A 436 -4.22 21.77 24.45
N ASP A 437 -3.68 20.80 23.70
CA ASP A 437 -3.19 19.50 24.18
C ASP A 437 -4.23 18.60 24.88
N LYS A 438 -5.52 18.86 24.68
CA LYS A 438 -6.64 18.12 25.27
C LYS A 438 -7.48 17.46 24.18
N ALA A 439 -8.03 16.28 24.46
CA ALA A 439 -8.97 15.61 23.57
C ALA A 439 -10.36 16.27 23.68
N VAL A 440 -10.70 17.09 22.69
CA VAL A 440 -11.89 17.94 22.68
C VAL A 440 -12.92 17.40 21.68
N VAL A 441 -14.19 17.41 22.08
CA VAL A 441 -15.32 17.14 21.17
C VAL A 441 -15.45 18.28 20.17
N THR A 442 -15.24 18.01 18.89
CA THR A 442 -15.27 19.05 17.83
C THR A 442 -16.44 18.89 16.88
N SER A 443 -16.96 17.67 16.71
CA SER A 443 -18.17 17.43 15.91
C SER A 443 -18.79 16.06 16.24
N PHE A 444 -19.86 15.73 15.52
CA PHE A 444 -20.54 14.44 15.60
C PHE A 444 -20.64 13.85 14.19
N PHE A 445 -20.38 12.53 14.03
CA PHE A 445 -20.42 11.86 12.75
C PHE A 445 -21.82 11.79 12.15
N ASP A 446 -22.84 11.62 13.00
CA ASP A 446 -24.22 11.44 12.59
C ASP A 446 -25.17 12.27 13.46
N ASN A 447 -26.01 13.08 12.83
CA ASN A 447 -26.93 14.01 13.50
C ASN A 447 -28.35 13.44 13.70
N HIS A 448 -28.59 12.16 13.41
CA HIS A 448 -29.89 11.53 13.67
C HIS A 448 -30.23 11.54 15.17
N PRO A 449 -31.50 11.89 15.54
CA PRO A 449 -31.90 12.03 16.95
C PRO A 449 -31.61 10.81 17.81
N GLU A 450 -31.76 9.60 17.27
CA GLU A 450 -31.51 8.34 17.99
C GLU A 450 -30.02 8.05 18.26
N LYS A 451 -29.12 8.81 17.63
CA LYS A 451 -27.68 8.69 17.80
C LYS A 451 -27.06 9.85 18.60
N LYS A 452 -27.89 10.76 19.07
CA LYS A 452 -27.41 11.86 19.94
C LYS A 452 -26.77 11.33 21.19
N THR A 453 -25.77 12.03 21.65
CA THR A 453 -25.10 11.85 22.94
C THR A 453 -25.30 13.10 23.79
N ASP A 454 -25.12 13.00 25.10
CA ASP A 454 -25.16 14.14 26.03
C ASP A 454 -23.85 14.96 25.99
N LEU A 455 -22.83 14.56 25.23
CA LEU A 455 -21.65 15.38 24.99
C LEU A 455 -22.00 16.60 24.12
N GLU A 456 -21.30 17.70 24.36
CA GLU A 456 -21.40 18.94 23.59
C GLU A 456 -20.06 19.31 22.94
N ILE A 457 -20.11 20.10 21.88
CA ILE A 457 -18.90 20.66 21.26
C ILE A 457 -18.13 21.49 22.31
N GLY A 458 -16.84 21.18 22.45
CA GLY A 458 -15.95 21.81 23.44
C GLY A 458 -15.84 21.06 24.76
N ASP A 459 -16.55 19.93 24.96
CA ASP A 459 -16.28 19.04 26.09
C ASP A 459 -14.89 18.42 25.97
N ILE A 460 -14.21 18.22 27.08
CA ILE A 460 -12.84 17.70 27.15
C ILE A 460 -12.87 16.29 27.73
N ILE A 461 -12.46 15.29 27.00
CA ILE A 461 -12.40 13.90 27.48
C ILE A 461 -11.13 13.71 28.34
N LEU A 462 -11.30 13.23 29.57
CA LEU A 462 -10.23 12.98 30.53
C LEU A 462 -9.83 11.49 30.54
N THR A 463 -10.82 10.62 30.73
CA THR A 463 -10.62 9.18 30.83
C THR A 463 -11.57 8.43 29.92
N ILE A 464 -11.15 7.26 29.46
CA ILE A 464 -11.90 6.33 28.62
C ILE A 464 -11.77 4.95 29.27
N ASN A 465 -12.88 4.35 29.70
CA ASN A 465 -12.91 3.08 30.45
C ASN A 465 -11.91 3.07 31.63
N ASN A 466 -11.91 4.15 32.43
CA ASN A 466 -11.03 4.38 33.60
C ASN A 466 -9.53 4.54 33.29
N LYS A 467 -9.16 4.70 32.03
CA LYS A 467 -7.78 4.96 31.60
C LYS A 467 -7.67 6.40 31.12
N SER A 468 -6.68 7.12 31.57
CA SER A 468 -6.49 8.51 31.13
C SER A 468 -6.17 8.59 29.63
N VAL A 469 -6.64 9.65 28.97
CA VAL A 469 -6.31 9.92 27.56
C VAL A 469 -4.79 9.94 27.35
N HIS A 470 -4.03 10.47 28.32
CA HIS A 470 -2.57 10.52 28.26
C HIS A 470 -1.93 9.11 28.25
N GLU A 471 -2.40 8.19 29.09
CA GLU A 471 -1.92 6.79 29.09
C GLU A 471 -2.24 6.11 27.75
N ILE A 472 -3.45 6.32 27.21
CA ILE A 472 -3.84 5.75 25.91
C ILE A 472 -2.95 6.30 24.79
N ILE A 473 -2.63 7.60 24.78
CA ILE A 473 -1.70 8.21 23.83
C ILE A 473 -0.34 7.51 23.91
N ASN A 474 0.24 7.43 25.11
CA ASN A 474 1.57 6.85 25.31
C ASN A 474 1.67 5.41 24.79
N GLU A 475 0.64 4.60 25.00
CA GLU A 475 0.58 3.23 24.46
C GLU A 475 0.47 3.19 22.95
N ARG A 476 -0.20 4.16 22.33
CA ARG A 476 -0.44 4.21 20.89
C ARG A 476 0.70 4.85 20.10
N LEU A 477 1.52 5.71 20.72
CA LEU A 477 2.57 6.47 20.03
C LEU A 477 3.51 5.59 19.20
N LYS A 478 3.91 4.42 19.70
CA LYS A 478 4.81 3.50 18.98
C LYS A 478 4.14 2.80 17.79
N TYR A 479 2.81 2.72 17.80
CA TYR A 479 2.00 2.12 16.73
C TYR A 479 1.37 3.17 15.80
N THR A 480 1.78 4.44 15.92
CA THR A 480 1.29 5.53 15.10
C THR A 480 2.43 6.13 14.28
N PRO A 481 2.72 5.57 13.09
CA PRO A 481 3.71 6.15 12.20
C PRO A 481 3.31 7.57 11.81
N ALA A 482 4.15 8.54 12.09
CA ALA A 482 3.97 9.91 11.66
C ALA A 482 5.29 10.69 11.78
N SER A 483 5.43 11.73 10.98
CA SER A 483 6.65 12.52 10.86
C SER A 483 6.90 13.42 12.05
N ASN A 484 5.84 13.88 12.73
CA ASN A 484 5.92 14.74 13.92
C ASN A 484 4.81 14.44 14.93
N TYR A 485 4.94 15.01 16.11
CA TYR A 485 4.04 14.71 17.25
C TYR A 485 2.60 15.19 17.03
N SER A 486 2.39 16.38 16.44
CA SER A 486 1.05 16.90 16.15
C SER A 486 0.29 15.97 15.19
N THR A 487 0.98 15.41 14.21
CA THR A 487 0.41 14.43 13.29
C THR A 487 0.11 13.09 13.99
N LYS A 488 0.96 12.64 14.93
CA LYS A 488 0.63 11.45 15.76
C LYS A 488 -0.67 11.69 16.54
N LEU A 489 -0.84 12.84 17.15
CA LEU A 489 -2.08 13.18 17.87
C LEU A 489 -3.28 13.27 16.93
N ARG A 490 -3.13 13.86 15.73
CA ARG A 490 -4.15 13.87 14.68
C ARG A 490 -4.65 12.45 14.34
N ASP A 491 -3.72 11.50 14.20
CA ASP A 491 -4.05 10.13 13.78
C ASP A 491 -4.56 9.26 14.95
N ILE A 492 -4.20 9.60 16.19
CA ILE A 492 -4.71 8.94 17.41
C ILE A 492 -6.14 9.38 17.75
N ALA A 493 -6.46 10.68 17.60
CA ALA A 493 -7.71 11.28 18.05
C ALA A 493 -8.98 10.56 17.55
N PRO A 494 -9.15 10.24 16.23
CA PRO A 494 -10.34 9.57 15.71
C PRO A 494 -10.53 8.15 16.25
N ASN A 495 -9.47 7.57 16.81
CA ASN A 495 -9.46 6.21 17.32
C ASN A 495 -9.59 6.12 18.85
N LEU A 496 -9.64 7.25 19.59
CA LEU A 496 -9.72 7.24 21.04
C LEU A 496 -11.01 6.58 21.55
N LEU A 497 -12.16 6.89 20.93
CA LEU A 497 -13.48 6.36 21.30
C LEU A 497 -13.88 5.14 20.46
N ARG A 498 -12.92 4.30 20.15
CA ARG A 498 -13.09 3.06 19.38
C ARG A 498 -12.98 1.84 20.27
N THR A 499 -13.92 0.86 20.14
CA THR A 499 -14.01 -0.33 20.97
C THR A 499 -14.68 -1.49 20.24
N ASN A 500 -14.70 -2.68 20.85
CA ASN A 500 -15.56 -3.81 20.42
C ASN A 500 -16.89 -3.87 21.24
N ASP A 501 -16.98 -3.11 22.32
CA ASP A 501 -18.15 -3.11 23.19
C ASP A 501 -19.25 -2.22 22.64
N SER A 502 -20.50 -2.47 23.04
CA SER A 502 -21.67 -1.67 22.65
C SER A 502 -21.74 -0.31 23.35
N SER A 503 -20.82 -0.04 24.29
CA SER A 503 -20.71 1.24 25.01
C SER A 503 -19.30 1.48 25.51
N ILE A 504 -18.98 2.76 25.75
CA ILE A 504 -17.73 3.24 26.35
C ILE A 504 -18.08 4.14 27.52
N ASN A 505 -17.40 3.97 28.66
CA ASN A 505 -17.46 4.91 29.77
C ASN A 505 -16.43 6.02 29.59
N VAL A 506 -16.84 7.28 29.68
CA VAL A 506 -15.96 8.44 29.60
C VAL A 506 -16.16 9.35 30.79
N GLU A 507 -15.05 9.88 31.32
CA GLU A 507 -15.05 11.04 32.20
C GLU A 507 -14.66 12.27 31.35
N TYR A 508 -15.41 13.35 31.46
CA TYR A 508 -15.19 14.54 30.66
C TYR A 508 -15.37 15.81 31.50
N ILE A 509 -14.81 16.93 31.07
CA ILE A 509 -15.00 18.26 31.68
C ILE A 509 -15.93 19.09 30.81
N ARG A 510 -16.96 19.66 31.45
CA ARG A 510 -17.81 20.70 30.91
C ARG A 510 -17.93 21.84 31.93
N ASN A 511 -17.62 23.06 31.52
CA ASN A 511 -17.69 24.26 32.40
C ASN A 511 -16.95 24.05 33.74
N ASP A 512 -15.73 23.56 33.71
CA ASP A 512 -14.84 23.26 34.84
C ASP A 512 -15.36 22.20 35.82
N LYS A 513 -16.36 21.40 35.42
CA LYS A 513 -16.89 20.28 36.21
C LYS A 513 -16.61 18.98 35.53
N ALA A 514 -16.08 18.01 36.27
CA ALA A 514 -15.91 16.64 35.81
C ALA A 514 -17.24 15.87 35.95
N GLU A 515 -17.61 15.19 34.87
CA GLU A 515 -18.83 14.39 34.79
C GLU A 515 -18.50 13.02 34.13
N ASN A 516 -19.36 12.03 34.39
CA ASN A 516 -19.23 10.70 33.81
C ASN A 516 -20.39 10.41 32.88
N LEU A 517 -20.13 9.77 31.77
CA LEU A 517 -21.12 9.41 30.77
C LEU A 517 -20.81 8.05 30.13
N ILE A 518 -21.84 7.24 29.92
CA ILE A 518 -21.74 6.01 29.12
C ILE A 518 -22.20 6.32 27.70
N LEU A 519 -21.27 6.29 26.76
CA LEU A 519 -21.52 6.51 25.34
C LEU A 519 -21.90 5.19 24.67
N LYS A 520 -22.99 5.19 23.93
CA LYS A 520 -23.34 4.11 23.02
C LYS A 520 -22.39 4.10 21.83
N THR A 521 -22.01 2.92 21.36
CA THR A 521 -21.15 2.73 20.19
C THR A 521 -21.89 2.08 19.04
N TYR A 522 -21.42 2.30 17.83
CA TYR A 522 -22.03 1.92 16.57
C TYR A 522 -20.99 1.27 15.65
N SER A 523 -21.39 0.31 14.82
CA SER A 523 -20.54 -0.19 13.75
C SER A 523 -20.41 0.84 12.62
N SER A 524 -19.45 0.67 11.74
CA SER A 524 -19.26 1.53 10.56
C SER A 524 -20.43 1.49 9.57
N THR A 525 -21.32 0.49 9.65
CA THR A 525 -22.55 0.40 8.85
C THR A 525 -23.74 1.13 9.49
N GLU A 526 -23.69 1.35 10.82
CA GLU A 526 -24.74 2.03 11.58
C GLU A 526 -24.52 3.54 11.64
N ILE A 527 -23.29 4.04 11.42
CA ILE A 527 -22.90 5.44 11.55
C ILE A 527 -22.10 5.88 10.32
N ASN A 528 -22.41 7.05 9.77
CA ASN A 528 -21.67 7.61 8.65
C ASN A 528 -20.47 8.43 9.13
N MET A 529 -19.32 7.79 9.27
CA MET A 529 -18.07 8.44 9.70
C MET A 529 -17.44 9.36 8.63
N TYR A 530 -17.93 9.34 7.40
CA TYR A 530 -17.37 10.10 6.26
C TYR A 530 -18.32 11.19 5.77
N ASN A 531 -19.16 11.74 6.66
CA ASN A 531 -20.10 12.79 6.33
C ASN A 531 -19.40 14.16 6.18
N TYR A 532 -18.36 14.21 5.34
CA TYR A 532 -17.67 15.46 5.03
C TYR A 532 -18.57 16.34 4.14
N GLN A 533 -18.96 17.52 4.64
CA GLN A 533 -19.60 18.52 3.81
C GLN A 533 -18.54 19.15 2.90
N THR A 534 -18.56 18.78 1.61
CA THR A 534 -17.75 19.48 0.61
C THR A 534 -18.41 20.83 0.29
N PRO A 535 -17.64 21.93 0.26
CA PRO A 535 -18.17 23.23 -0.15
C PRO A 535 -18.78 23.19 -1.56
N ASP A 536 -19.92 23.82 -1.75
CA ASP A 536 -20.59 23.91 -3.06
C ASP A 536 -19.74 24.61 -4.13
N THR A 537 -18.80 25.45 -3.71
CA THR A 537 -17.93 26.22 -4.60
C THR A 537 -16.50 26.24 -4.08
N CYS A 538 -15.52 26.08 -4.99
CA CYS A 538 -14.10 26.13 -4.65
C CYS A 538 -13.58 27.53 -4.28
N PHE A 539 -14.37 28.59 -4.46
CA PHE A 539 -14.01 29.94 -4.06
C PHE A 539 -15.24 30.77 -3.69
N LYS A 540 -15.03 31.73 -2.79
CA LYS A 540 -16.05 32.74 -2.42
C LYS A 540 -15.41 34.12 -2.23
N LEU A 541 -16.22 35.18 -2.30
CA LEU A 541 -15.80 36.53 -1.98
C LEU A 541 -16.33 36.91 -0.59
N ILE A 542 -15.41 37.25 0.31
CA ILE A 542 -15.70 37.78 1.63
C ILE A 542 -15.75 39.30 1.50
N ASP A 543 -16.91 39.90 1.89
CA ASP A 543 -17.16 41.37 1.81
C ASP A 543 -16.84 41.98 0.43
N LYS A 544 -16.94 41.19 -0.65
CA LYS A 544 -16.62 41.58 -2.04
C LYS A 544 -15.16 42.07 -2.24
N LYS A 545 -14.31 41.98 -1.24
CA LYS A 545 -12.93 42.53 -1.25
C LYS A 545 -11.85 41.50 -1.03
N ILE A 546 -12.16 40.38 -0.44
CA ILE A 546 -11.23 39.30 -0.12
C ILE A 546 -11.70 38.06 -0.83
N ALA A 547 -10.82 37.43 -1.61
CA ALA A 547 -11.10 36.13 -2.20
C ALA A 547 -10.66 35.01 -1.25
N TYR A 548 -11.49 33.99 -1.12
CA TYR A 548 -11.17 32.75 -0.38
C TYR A 548 -11.22 31.60 -1.35
N ILE A 549 -10.19 30.77 -1.35
CA ILE A 549 -10.05 29.55 -2.16
C ILE A 549 -9.99 28.36 -1.21
N ASP A 550 -10.89 27.40 -1.42
CA ASP A 550 -10.83 26.07 -0.85
C ASP A 550 -10.01 25.16 -1.80
N ASN A 551 -8.84 24.72 -1.37
CA ASN A 551 -7.95 23.92 -2.21
C ASN A 551 -8.46 22.49 -2.40
N GLY A 552 -9.26 21.95 -1.47
CA GLY A 552 -9.85 20.62 -1.54
C GLY A 552 -10.85 20.44 -2.68
N THR A 553 -11.50 21.52 -3.09
CA THR A 553 -12.48 21.51 -4.18
C THR A 553 -12.01 22.25 -5.44
N LEU A 554 -10.84 22.91 -5.40
CA LEU A 554 -10.27 23.66 -6.53
C LEU A 554 -9.82 22.70 -7.65
N GLN A 555 -10.33 22.95 -8.86
CA GLN A 555 -9.91 22.25 -10.08
C GLN A 555 -9.39 23.25 -11.12
N ARG A 556 -8.44 22.84 -11.96
CA ARG A 556 -7.82 23.66 -13.01
C ARG A 556 -8.86 24.29 -13.94
N LYS A 557 -9.96 23.60 -14.22
CA LYS A 557 -11.05 24.11 -15.08
C LYS A 557 -11.72 25.39 -14.55
N TYR A 558 -11.68 25.64 -13.24
CA TYR A 558 -12.29 26.81 -12.59
C TYR A 558 -11.34 28.04 -12.57
N LEU A 559 -10.06 27.88 -12.82
CA LEU A 559 -9.06 28.94 -12.69
C LEU A 559 -9.32 30.19 -13.57
N PRO A 560 -9.78 30.08 -14.83
CA PRO A 560 -10.07 31.28 -15.64
C PRO A 560 -11.20 32.14 -15.05
N GLU A 561 -12.25 31.52 -14.55
CA GLU A 561 -13.37 32.22 -13.90
C GLU A 561 -12.94 32.80 -12.55
N LEU A 562 -12.28 31.99 -11.73
CA LEU A 562 -11.70 32.40 -10.45
C LEU A 562 -10.83 33.65 -10.64
N TRP A 563 -9.89 33.63 -11.60
CA TRP A 563 -9.00 34.74 -11.88
C TRP A 563 -9.78 36.00 -12.29
N LYS A 564 -10.78 35.89 -13.15
CA LYS A 564 -11.62 37.00 -13.56
C LYS A 564 -12.29 37.70 -12.38
N LYS A 565 -12.75 36.93 -11.39
CA LYS A 565 -13.48 37.42 -10.20
C LYS A 565 -12.54 37.93 -9.09
N THR A 566 -11.34 37.36 -8.97
CA THR A 566 -10.45 37.58 -7.80
C THR A 566 -9.27 38.51 -8.07
N LYS A 567 -8.87 38.74 -9.31
CA LYS A 567 -7.63 39.49 -9.69
C LYS A 567 -7.53 40.91 -9.14
N ASN A 568 -8.65 41.54 -8.78
CA ASN A 568 -8.73 42.92 -8.27
C ASN A 568 -9.10 42.97 -6.78
N THR A 569 -9.13 41.84 -6.10
CA THR A 569 -9.41 41.81 -4.64
C THR A 569 -8.24 42.38 -3.86
N LYS A 570 -8.51 42.88 -2.66
CA LYS A 570 -7.50 43.40 -1.72
C LYS A 570 -6.56 42.31 -1.23
N GLY A 571 -7.07 41.10 -1.01
CA GLY A 571 -6.34 39.94 -0.56
C GLY A 571 -6.96 38.62 -1.05
N LEU A 572 -6.16 37.59 -1.00
CA LEU A 572 -6.49 36.22 -1.36
C LEU A 572 -6.12 35.30 -0.19
N ILE A 573 -7.08 34.53 0.28
CA ILE A 573 -6.87 33.45 1.25
C ILE A 573 -6.83 32.12 0.48
N ILE A 574 -5.82 31.31 0.68
CA ILE A 574 -5.71 29.96 0.15
C ILE A 574 -5.73 29.00 1.36
N ASP A 575 -6.81 28.24 1.50
CA ASP A 575 -6.97 27.30 2.58
C ASP A 575 -6.47 25.90 2.15
N LEU A 576 -5.42 25.43 2.83
CA LEU A 576 -4.77 24.14 2.59
C LEU A 576 -5.02 23.14 3.73
N ARG A 577 -5.97 23.40 4.63
CA ARG A 577 -6.40 22.48 5.70
C ARG A 577 -7.24 21.32 5.16
N ASN A 578 -6.94 20.85 3.96
CA ASN A 578 -7.61 19.76 3.25
C ASN A 578 -6.64 19.15 2.22
N TYR A 579 -7.05 18.02 1.65
CA TYR A 579 -6.31 17.39 0.56
C TYR A 579 -6.78 17.92 -0.80
N PRO A 580 -5.90 18.31 -1.72
CA PRO A 580 -6.29 18.92 -3.00
C PRO A 580 -6.97 17.91 -3.94
N SER A 581 -8.05 18.34 -4.60
CA SER A 581 -8.79 17.53 -5.60
C SER A 581 -8.16 17.53 -7.00
N ASP A 582 -7.22 18.45 -7.26
CA ASP A 582 -6.49 18.60 -8.54
C ASP A 582 -5.10 19.18 -8.25
N PHE A 583 -4.27 19.29 -9.29
CA PHE A 583 -2.90 19.79 -9.20
C PHE A 583 -2.75 21.13 -9.97
N PRO A 584 -3.35 22.24 -9.49
CA PRO A 584 -3.42 23.53 -10.18
C PRO A 584 -2.18 24.41 -10.05
N ILE A 585 -1.15 24.02 -9.28
CA ILE A 585 -0.05 24.87 -8.81
C ILE A 585 0.63 25.68 -9.93
N TYR A 586 0.97 25.06 -11.05
CA TYR A 586 1.67 25.74 -12.15
C TYR A 586 0.79 26.77 -12.85
N VAL A 587 -0.50 26.44 -13.03
CA VAL A 587 -1.47 27.34 -13.68
C VAL A 587 -1.83 28.48 -12.74
N LEU A 588 -2.20 28.19 -11.51
CA LEU A 588 -2.55 29.21 -10.50
C LEU A 588 -1.36 30.15 -10.25
N SER A 589 -0.17 29.61 -10.01
CA SER A 589 1.05 30.42 -9.83
C SER A 589 1.35 31.30 -11.05
N SER A 590 0.96 30.89 -12.28
CA SER A 590 1.13 31.73 -13.46
C SER A 590 0.26 33.01 -13.44
N TYR A 591 -0.84 33.02 -12.70
CA TYR A 591 -1.67 34.20 -12.43
C TYR A 591 -1.13 35.00 -11.25
N LEU A 592 -0.66 34.33 -10.21
CA LEU A 592 -0.22 34.97 -8.97
C LEU A 592 1.16 35.62 -9.10
N MET A 593 2.12 34.94 -9.70
CA MET A 593 3.55 35.29 -9.65
C MET A 593 3.94 36.37 -10.64
N PRO A 594 4.83 37.33 -10.26
CA PRO A 594 5.41 38.31 -11.15
C PRO A 594 6.40 37.72 -12.16
N GLN A 595 7.07 36.64 -11.78
CA GLN A 595 8.14 35.97 -12.54
C GLN A 595 8.21 34.49 -12.21
N SER A 596 9.00 33.73 -12.96
CA SER A 596 9.34 32.34 -12.60
C SER A 596 10.24 32.36 -11.37
N THR A 597 9.84 31.63 -10.33
CA THR A 597 10.49 31.59 -9.03
C THR A 597 10.77 30.15 -8.62
N PRO A 598 12.01 29.80 -8.24
CA PRO A 598 12.36 28.49 -7.70
C PRO A 598 11.57 28.19 -6.42
N PHE A 599 11.09 26.94 -6.25
CA PHE A 599 10.34 26.56 -5.05
C PHE A 599 10.71 25.18 -4.49
N VAL A 600 11.28 24.27 -5.32
CA VAL A 600 11.52 22.87 -4.90
C VAL A 600 12.72 22.25 -5.59
N LYS A 601 13.41 21.35 -4.88
CA LYS A 601 14.32 20.32 -5.39
C LYS A 601 13.81 18.95 -4.98
N PHE A 602 14.22 17.92 -5.73
CA PHE A 602 13.89 16.53 -5.44
C PHE A 602 15.15 15.70 -5.17
N SER A 603 15.02 14.64 -4.38
CA SER A 603 16.04 13.59 -4.38
C SER A 603 15.93 12.72 -5.62
N LYS A 604 17.02 12.07 -6.00
CA LYS A 604 17.10 11.06 -7.06
C LYS A 604 17.87 9.86 -6.51
N GLY A 605 17.19 8.74 -6.35
CA GLY A 605 17.82 7.47 -6.00
C GLY A 605 18.52 6.81 -7.19
N SER A 606 19.39 5.85 -6.92
CA SER A 606 20.17 5.13 -7.93
C SER A 606 19.92 3.63 -7.85
N ILE A 607 19.56 3.00 -8.99
CA ILE A 607 19.50 1.54 -9.12
C ILE A 607 20.91 0.94 -9.19
N GLU A 608 21.85 1.62 -9.87
CA GLU A 608 23.22 1.13 -10.03
C GLU A 608 24.07 1.28 -8.76
N ARG A 609 23.69 2.20 -7.89
CA ARG A 609 24.33 2.45 -6.58
C ARG A 609 23.26 2.59 -5.50
N PRO A 610 22.62 1.46 -5.04
CA PRO A 610 21.58 1.52 -4.02
C PRO A 610 22.06 2.25 -2.76
N GLY A 611 21.23 3.14 -2.21
CA GLY A 611 21.59 4.00 -1.10
C GLY A 611 22.23 5.33 -1.49
N LEU A 612 22.61 5.53 -2.77
CA LEU A 612 23.04 6.84 -3.27
C LEU A 612 21.82 7.68 -3.62
N PHE A 613 21.77 8.88 -3.05
CA PHE A 613 20.81 9.92 -3.45
C PHE A 613 21.54 11.19 -3.88
N THR A 614 21.00 11.84 -4.91
CA THR A 614 21.52 13.11 -5.41
C THR A 614 20.38 14.12 -5.54
N TYR A 615 20.68 15.43 -5.50
CA TYR A 615 19.69 16.45 -5.78
C TYR A 615 19.38 16.56 -7.28
N SER A 616 18.11 16.81 -7.61
CA SER A 616 17.71 17.28 -8.93
C SER A 616 18.13 18.74 -9.16
N SER A 617 17.94 19.23 -10.39
CA SER A 617 17.85 20.68 -10.63
C SER A 617 16.62 21.24 -9.91
N THR A 618 16.70 22.54 -9.57
CA THR A 618 15.59 23.25 -8.93
C THR A 618 14.43 23.45 -9.91
N ASN A 619 13.20 23.17 -9.47
CA ASN A 619 11.99 23.44 -10.22
C ASN A 619 11.39 24.78 -9.80
N SER A 620 10.68 25.44 -10.72
CA SER A 620 10.12 26.78 -10.54
C SER A 620 8.64 26.83 -10.85
N VAL A 621 7.91 27.73 -10.18
CA VAL A 621 6.52 28.08 -10.48
C VAL A 621 6.40 29.51 -10.97
N GLY A 622 5.25 29.83 -11.59
CA GLY A 622 4.99 31.16 -12.14
C GLY A 622 5.67 31.41 -13.51
N LYS A 623 5.45 32.57 -14.02
CA LYS A 623 6.06 33.09 -15.26
C LYS A 623 6.12 34.59 -15.22
N LYS A 624 6.91 35.23 -16.10
CA LYS A 624 6.92 36.70 -16.26
C LYS A 624 5.54 37.22 -16.59
N ASN A 625 4.89 37.91 -15.64
CA ASN A 625 3.50 38.36 -15.73
C ASN A 625 3.36 39.77 -15.13
N LYS A 626 3.27 40.79 -15.95
CA LYS A 626 3.05 42.20 -15.51
C LYS A 626 1.68 42.39 -14.85
N LYS A 627 0.72 41.52 -15.18
CA LYS A 627 -0.68 41.54 -14.66
C LYS A 627 -0.90 40.53 -13.52
N HIS A 628 0.16 40.09 -12.85
CA HIS A 628 0.10 39.20 -11.73
C HIS A 628 -0.76 39.74 -10.59
N TYR A 629 -1.17 38.89 -9.67
CA TYR A 629 -1.90 39.32 -8.48
C TYR A 629 -1.10 40.30 -7.64
N LYS A 630 -1.74 41.39 -7.18
CA LYS A 630 -1.09 42.46 -6.44
C LYS A 630 -1.45 42.53 -4.98
N GLY A 631 -2.55 41.86 -4.60
CA GLY A 631 -3.04 41.84 -3.23
C GLY A 631 -2.18 41.01 -2.31
N LYS A 632 -2.44 41.08 -1.01
CA LYS A 632 -1.84 40.22 0.02
C LYS A 632 -2.37 38.79 -0.14
N ILE A 633 -1.49 37.80 0.00
CA ILE A 633 -1.88 36.38 -0.01
C ILE A 633 -1.68 35.84 1.39
N VAL A 634 -2.72 35.21 1.96
CA VAL A 634 -2.63 34.49 3.24
C VAL A 634 -2.89 33.01 2.96
N ILE A 635 -1.97 32.18 3.37
CA ILE A 635 -2.04 30.72 3.21
C ILE A 635 -2.33 30.12 4.58
N ILE A 636 -3.42 29.36 4.71
CA ILE A 636 -3.81 28.69 5.97
C ILE A 636 -3.37 27.24 5.89
N ILE A 637 -2.61 26.78 6.88
CA ILE A 637 -2.12 25.43 7.04
C ILE A 637 -2.37 24.89 8.45
N ASN A 638 -2.38 23.56 8.59
CA ASN A 638 -2.36 22.88 9.89
C ASN A 638 -1.82 21.44 9.73
N GLU A 639 -1.91 20.63 10.78
CA GLU A 639 -1.47 19.22 10.81
C GLU A 639 -2.21 18.31 9.81
N ILE A 640 -3.34 18.74 9.23
CA ILE A 640 -4.05 18.01 8.15
C ILE A 640 -3.39 18.29 6.77
N THR A 641 -2.70 19.41 6.63
CA THR A 641 -1.94 19.76 5.43
C THR A 641 -0.80 18.76 5.26
N GLN A 642 -0.92 17.84 4.30
CA GLN A 642 0.01 16.72 4.09
C GLN A 642 0.24 16.47 2.59
N SER A 643 1.44 15.98 2.23
CA SER A 643 1.78 15.49 0.90
C SER A 643 1.51 16.54 -0.18
N SER A 644 0.68 16.26 -1.18
CA SER A 644 0.33 17.20 -2.24
C SER A 644 -0.13 18.57 -1.72
N SER A 645 -0.75 18.66 -0.53
CA SER A 645 -1.13 19.93 0.08
C SER A 645 0.10 20.72 0.56
N GLU A 646 1.12 20.05 1.11
CA GLU A 646 2.40 20.68 1.47
C GLU A 646 3.13 21.19 0.22
N PHE A 647 3.14 20.38 -0.85
CA PHE A 647 3.70 20.78 -2.13
C PHE A 647 3.02 22.02 -2.73
N HIS A 648 1.68 22.13 -2.56
CA HIS A 648 0.93 23.34 -2.92
C HIS A 648 1.36 24.52 -2.08
N ALA A 649 1.53 24.35 -0.76
CA ALA A 649 2.03 25.38 0.13
C ALA A 649 3.39 25.91 -0.32
N MET A 650 4.36 25.02 -0.58
CA MET A 650 5.68 25.37 -1.09
C MET A 650 5.60 26.21 -2.36
N ALA A 651 4.69 25.86 -3.27
CA ALA A 651 4.52 26.57 -4.54
C ALA A 651 3.92 27.99 -4.36
N TYR A 652 3.11 28.23 -3.33
CA TYR A 652 2.45 29.52 -3.09
C TYR A 652 3.23 30.43 -2.15
N ILE A 653 3.98 29.87 -1.20
CA ILE A 653 4.81 30.61 -0.23
C ILE A 653 5.84 31.51 -0.93
N VAL A 654 6.38 31.10 -2.08
CA VAL A 654 7.39 31.88 -2.80
C VAL A 654 6.85 33.17 -3.45
N HIS A 655 5.54 33.47 -3.29
CA HIS A 655 4.98 34.74 -3.70
C HIS A 655 5.46 35.86 -2.76
N PRO A 656 5.93 37.03 -3.26
CA PRO A 656 6.54 38.05 -2.42
C PRO A 656 5.61 38.70 -1.40
N ASN A 657 4.29 38.60 -1.58
CA ASN A 657 3.28 39.12 -0.65
C ASN A 657 2.53 37.98 0.09
N ALA A 658 3.08 36.76 0.15
CA ALA A 658 2.50 35.67 0.88
C ALA A 658 2.84 35.76 2.37
N THR A 659 1.90 35.34 3.21
CA THR A 659 2.07 35.08 4.64
C THR A 659 1.39 33.77 4.97
N VAL A 660 2.10 32.87 5.63
CA VAL A 660 1.59 31.57 6.06
C VAL A 660 1.14 31.65 7.52
N ILE A 661 -0.06 31.19 7.80
CA ILE A 661 -0.60 31.16 9.17
C ILE A 661 -1.16 29.78 9.52
N GLY A 662 -1.24 29.48 10.79
CA GLY A 662 -1.81 28.22 11.30
C GLY A 662 -0.84 27.46 12.19
N SER A 663 -0.79 26.17 12.06
CA SER A 663 0.16 25.28 12.73
C SER A 663 1.01 24.51 11.73
N THR A 664 2.13 23.96 12.19
CA THR A 664 3.05 23.15 11.38
C THR A 664 2.30 21.98 10.72
N THR A 665 2.64 21.72 9.47
CA THR A 665 2.02 20.66 8.64
C THR A 665 2.49 19.26 9.03
N ALA A 666 1.97 18.24 8.32
CA ALA A 666 2.25 16.83 8.63
C ALA A 666 3.72 16.41 8.45
N GLY A 667 4.52 17.15 7.70
CA GLY A 667 5.94 16.86 7.50
C GLY A 667 6.20 15.60 6.68
N ALA A 668 5.35 15.33 5.68
CA ALA A 668 5.49 14.21 4.76
C ALA A 668 5.01 14.64 3.38
N ASP A 669 5.91 15.23 2.62
CA ASP A 669 5.69 15.62 1.23
C ASP A 669 6.36 14.63 0.27
N GLY A 670 5.91 14.59 -0.97
CA GLY A 670 6.45 13.75 -2.04
C GLY A 670 5.57 12.56 -2.40
N ASP A 671 5.94 11.93 -3.51
CA ASP A 671 5.23 10.74 -3.99
C ASP A 671 5.67 9.49 -3.24
N VAL A 672 4.78 8.52 -3.14
CA VAL A 672 4.98 7.32 -2.33
C VAL A 672 5.47 6.14 -3.16
N SER A 673 6.19 5.23 -2.51
CA SER A 673 6.54 3.92 -3.06
C SER A 673 5.95 2.82 -2.17
N GLU A 674 5.07 2.01 -2.73
CA GLU A 674 4.40 0.94 -2.01
C GLU A 674 5.04 -0.42 -2.25
N PHE A 675 4.93 -1.29 -1.24
CA PHE A 675 5.36 -2.69 -1.32
C PHE A 675 4.60 -3.56 -0.32
N TYR A 676 4.80 -4.86 -0.46
CA TYR A 676 4.09 -5.85 0.35
C TYR A 676 5.06 -6.68 1.18
N LEU A 677 4.60 -7.03 2.37
CA LEU A 677 5.27 -7.92 3.31
C LEU A 677 4.49 -9.25 3.42
N PRO A 678 5.16 -10.35 3.79
CA PRO A 678 4.50 -11.62 4.05
C PRO A 678 3.25 -11.50 4.93
N GLY A 679 2.21 -12.30 4.63
CA GLY A 679 0.89 -12.16 5.24
C GLY A 679 -0.01 -11.13 4.53
N GLY A 680 0.41 -10.60 3.37
CA GLY A 680 -0.36 -9.65 2.57
C GLY A 680 -0.38 -8.23 3.14
N LEU A 681 0.49 -7.91 4.11
CA LEU A 681 0.57 -6.57 4.69
C LEU A 681 1.10 -5.57 3.65
N ARG A 682 0.30 -4.57 3.31
CA ARG A 682 0.67 -3.48 2.40
C ARG A 682 1.20 -2.30 3.20
N THR A 683 2.37 -1.82 2.83
CA THR A 683 2.96 -0.59 3.39
C THR A 683 3.51 0.31 2.27
N MET A 684 3.88 1.53 2.61
CA MET A 684 4.52 2.47 1.70
C MET A 684 5.48 3.38 2.46
N ILE A 685 6.32 4.07 1.71
CA ILE A 685 7.24 5.10 2.21
C ILE A 685 7.18 6.33 1.32
N SER A 686 7.60 7.47 1.81
CA SER A 686 7.96 8.60 0.93
C SER A 686 9.07 8.14 -0.02
N GLY A 687 8.75 7.98 -1.31
CA GLY A 687 9.67 7.40 -2.29
C GLY A 687 10.60 8.44 -2.93
N ILE A 688 10.25 9.72 -2.85
CA ILE A 688 11.05 10.84 -3.35
C ILE A 688 11.18 11.90 -2.28
N GLY A 689 12.40 12.41 -2.08
CA GLY A 689 12.66 13.48 -1.13
C GLY A 689 12.33 14.85 -1.73
N ILE A 690 11.64 15.68 -0.94
CA ILE A 690 11.26 17.05 -1.26
C ILE A 690 12.05 18.02 -0.39
N TYR A 691 12.65 19.03 -1.03
CA TYR A 691 13.53 20.01 -0.39
C TYR A 691 13.22 21.40 -0.89
N TYR A 692 13.42 22.40 -0.04
CA TYR A 692 13.48 23.78 -0.49
C TYR A 692 14.64 24.00 -1.48
N PRO A 693 14.65 25.08 -2.28
CA PRO A 693 15.71 25.35 -3.26
C PRO A 693 17.13 25.40 -2.69
N ASP A 694 17.29 25.77 -1.43
CA ASP A 694 18.57 25.78 -0.70
C ASP A 694 19.02 24.40 -0.20
N GLY A 695 18.12 23.40 -0.20
CA GLY A 695 18.37 22.04 0.27
C GLY A 695 17.84 21.75 1.67
N THR A 696 17.11 22.68 2.30
CA THR A 696 16.44 22.46 3.58
C THR A 696 15.31 21.44 3.40
N GLU A 697 15.21 20.48 4.33
CA GLU A 697 14.21 19.41 4.32
C GLU A 697 12.81 19.95 4.68
N THR A 698 11.79 19.34 4.06
CA THR A 698 10.38 19.46 4.50
C THR A 698 9.97 18.28 5.35
N GLN A 699 10.59 17.11 5.17
CA GLN A 699 10.29 15.88 5.90
C GLN A 699 10.50 16.06 7.40
N ARG A 700 9.58 15.54 8.21
CA ARG A 700 9.52 15.62 9.67
C ARG A 700 9.26 17.03 10.22
N VAL A 701 9.88 18.05 9.62
CA VAL A 701 9.71 19.45 10.03
C VAL A 701 8.34 19.99 9.61
N GLY A 702 7.89 19.66 8.39
CA GLY A 702 6.70 20.25 7.77
C GLY A 702 6.92 21.69 7.29
N ILE A 703 5.85 22.30 6.83
CA ILE A 703 5.83 23.74 6.52
C ILE A 703 5.53 24.47 7.84
N VAL A 704 6.46 25.30 8.26
CA VAL A 704 6.32 26.12 9.49
C VAL A 704 5.63 27.43 9.12
N PRO A 705 4.55 27.84 9.82
CA PRO A 705 3.87 29.09 9.52
C PRO A 705 4.69 30.31 9.96
N ASP A 706 4.54 31.44 9.25
CA ASP A 706 5.11 32.73 9.65
C ASP A 706 4.45 33.26 10.94
N ILE A 707 3.16 32.95 11.12
CA ILE A 707 2.38 33.33 12.30
C ILE A 707 1.68 32.07 12.80
N GLU A 708 2.11 31.56 13.97
CA GLU A 708 1.43 30.46 14.61
C GLU A 708 0.07 30.92 15.17
N ILE A 709 -0.97 30.19 14.80
CA ILE A 709 -2.32 30.33 15.36
C ILE A 709 -3.01 28.97 15.33
N LYS A 710 -3.58 28.57 16.45
CA LYS A 710 -4.34 27.32 16.62
C LYS A 710 -5.75 27.64 17.08
N PRO A 711 -6.72 26.78 16.80
CA PRO A 711 -8.05 26.89 17.38
C PRO A 711 -7.95 26.83 18.90
N THR A 712 -8.83 27.57 19.58
CA THR A 712 -9.00 27.48 21.03
C THR A 712 -10.25 26.66 21.38
N ILE A 713 -10.29 26.07 22.57
CA ILE A 713 -11.49 25.37 23.04
C ILE A 713 -12.68 26.33 23.08
N GLN A 714 -12.49 27.59 23.45
CA GLN A 714 -13.53 28.60 23.42
C GLN A 714 -13.99 28.92 22.00
N GLY A 715 -13.07 29.04 21.03
CA GLY A 715 -13.39 29.25 19.61
C GLY A 715 -14.21 28.09 19.03
N ILE A 716 -13.84 26.84 19.38
CA ILE A 716 -14.59 25.64 19.00
C ILE A 716 -16.01 25.66 19.56
N LYS A 717 -16.19 26.00 20.86
CA LYS A 717 -17.51 26.16 21.51
C LYS A 717 -18.39 27.20 20.81
N GLU A 718 -17.80 28.30 20.36
CA GLU A 718 -18.48 29.41 19.67
C GLU A 718 -18.70 29.15 18.18
N GLY A 719 -18.19 28.04 17.62
CA GLY A 719 -18.26 27.72 16.20
C GLY A 719 -17.47 28.68 15.31
N ARG A 720 -16.38 29.27 15.84
CA ARG A 720 -15.52 30.21 15.14
C ARG A 720 -14.41 29.50 14.38
N ASP A 721 -14.04 30.03 13.22
CA ASP A 721 -12.80 29.70 12.52
C ASP A 721 -11.77 30.81 12.78
N GLU A 722 -11.03 30.69 13.89
CA GLU A 722 -10.07 31.70 14.36
C GLU A 722 -8.92 31.88 13.37
N LEU A 723 -8.55 30.84 12.59
CA LEU A 723 -7.54 30.95 11.54
C LEU A 723 -8.06 31.79 10.36
N LEU A 724 -9.30 31.57 9.93
CA LEU A 724 -9.94 32.40 8.89
C LEU A 724 -10.11 33.84 9.34
N GLU A 725 -10.54 34.07 10.59
CA GLU A 725 -10.65 35.40 11.18
C GLU A 725 -9.31 36.13 11.16
N LYS A 726 -8.22 35.45 11.56
CA LYS A 726 -6.87 36.01 11.53
C LYS A 726 -6.42 36.33 10.11
N ALA A 727 -6.71 35.45 9.14
CA ALA A 727 -6.39 35.70 7.72
C ALA A 727 -7.08 36.96 7.19
N ILE A 728 -8.37 37.14 7.53
CA ILE A 728 -9.14 38.35 7.17
C ILE A 728 -8.55 39.58 7.82
N ALA A 729 -8.21 39.51 9.12
CA ALA A 729 -7.59 40.62 9.85
C ALA A 729 -6.26 41.04 9.20
N LEU A 730 -5.35 40.10 8.91
CA LEU A 730 -4.08 40.37 8.26
C LEU A 730 -4.23 41.05 6.90
N ILE A 731 -5.22 40.66 6.10
CA ILE A 731 -5.50 41.33 4.81
C ILE A 731 -6.02 42.76 5.03
N ASN A 732 -6.73 43.01 6.13
CA ASN A 732 -7.28 44.30 6.45
C ASN A 732 -6.32 45.27 7.13
N GLU A 733 -5.25 44.78 7.72
CA GLU A 733 -4.15 45.58 8.24
C GLU A 733 -3.52 46.44 7.11
N LYS A 734 -3.25 47.74 7.41
CA LYS A 734 -2.76 48.74 6.44
C LYS A 734 -1.29 48.53 6.10
#